data_9f262c0c695d497beff8b5ce1dc8a1ef
#
_entry.id   9f262c0c695d497beff8b5ce1dc8a1ef
#
_cell.length_a   1.000
_cell.length_b   1.000
_cell.length_c   1.000
_cell.angle_alpha   90.00
_cell.angle_beta   90.00
_cell.angle_gamma   90.00
#
_symmetry.space_group_name_H-M   'P 1'
#
loop_
_entity.id
_entity.type
_entity.pdbx_description
1 polymer ?
#
loop_
_entity_poly.entity_id
_entity_poly.type
_entity_poly.pdbx_seq_one_letter_code
_entity_poly.pdbx_strand_id
1 'polypeptide(L)'
;MMWLRPTVSFVSVTLLLGGAVFAADTPYAEWITEMKTSPRGPFSRIRWFCADGSIQPPRPYACSERGGGHQHGEWNERALALRGQGYFVANVLAGIDAEATTGRPDFPDELGQLLVEKYLIAVDDGWILRKARFYRGALQEEDEREGARDLLLAMVASTDWTSHRFVALRTGARLLPHGEETASVQQVRQEAAALSDLDGGFAELRAKIHGTPEAGDAARVREYAGRAPVDLRKRYEALAAAIDEAYAPVPVAETLEMVADSLRGSPDVQDLLRTEAARLRQSSSDVERFTATAAILARLRDAVGHIRGGVDRLSLVDLGLAVDAEHFRLGTILRPSLSGLTRAELVLLLRAGSDAAYGAGLVNSRQRRALAEVFDDLGAPEPSLSDYHDRLEYAALLPGWSTQSLRMHFFEPMQKLGEIEGRAELFLQDQLRSSALFFYSEVIDRLLQDANLQAGVERTLFDRRVGGGLTALNPGLARGVLYTTADPRRPDSFRHDGIYLLPETIAELPPVAGILTQGAGNPLSHVQLLARNLGIPNVAVDSSLVEVLRSHEGKHVVVAAGRSGAVQIEEDGPRWDAAFGGEASPTGGALFAPDLAKLDLSVREFLSLDELRASDSGRTVGPKAAKLGELRYNFPEATEPGVAIPFGLYREAVLDKPHHATGNTVFEWMSAEFRNLEALPRGSAEEQEASESLRAEIYDIVRTTDPGPEFRRLLREAMDREFGSDFRGGVFVRSDTNVEDLPGFTGAGINLTIPNVVGFEGVMEALADVWASPFSPRSFAWRRGNMTSPEHVYPAVLLLRTVPSEKSGVMVTQDLETGDRDVLSIAVNEGAEGAVQGQAAETLRVDMRDGSVRLLAAATAPWREVAVATGGVVKQRASGAEAVLLPDEIEQLIGFARTLPSRFPPIVDGEDQPTAADVEFAFVGGKLYLLQIRPFNESARARENLYLQQIDQGSRDRLNGASVRMNEVPAP
;
A
#
# COMPACT_ATOMS: atom_id res chain seq x y z
N MET A 1 -44.47 -38.20 6.86
CA MET A 1 -44.57 -37.64 5.50
C MET A 1 -44.97 -36.17 5.61
N MET A 2 -44.04 -35.28 5.65
CA MET A 2 -44.30 -33.85 5.49
C MET A 2 -43.02 -33.24 4.92
N TRP A 3 -43.11 -32.77 3.68
CA TRP A 3 -42.03 -32.15 2.91
C TRP A 3 -41.80 -30.73 3.41
N LEU A 4 -40.63 -30.46 3.93
CA LEU A 4 -40.13 -29.09 4.14
C LEU A 4 -39.32 -28.68 2.91
N ARG A 5 -39.83 -27.68 2.20
CA ARG A 5 -39.12 -26.99 1.12
C ARG A 5 -38.09 -26.05 1.75
N PRO A 6 -36.86 -25.97 1.24
CA PRO A 6 -35.95 -24.90 1.64
C PRO A 6 -36.36 -23.59 0.95
N THR A 7 -36.66 -22.59 1.74
CA THR A 7 -36.78 -21.19 1.31
C THR A 7 -35.38 -20.67 0.94
N VAL A 8 -35.19 -20.43 -0.34
CA VAL A 8 -34.06 -19.70 -0.86
C VAL A 8 -34.24 -18.22 -0.45
N SER A 9 -33.50 -17.77 0.52
CA SER A 9 -33.40 -16.34 0.80
C SER A 9 -32.53 -15.68 -0.30
N PHE A 10 -33.18 -14.85 -1.10
CA PHE A 10 -32.47 -13.88 -1.95
C PHE A 10 -31.72 -12.93 -1.04
N VAL A 11 -30.41 -13.02 -1.02
CA VAL A 11 -29.55 -11.96 -0.51
C VAL A 11 -29.50 -10.89 -1.59
N SER A 12 -30.29 -9.84 -1.38
CA SER A 12 -30.14 -8.60 -2.15
C SER A 12 -28.77 -8.05 -1.88
N VAL A 13 -27.89 -8.10 -2.89
CA VAL A 13 -26.64 -7.33 -2.90
C VAL A 13 -27.03 -5.86 -3.06
N THR A 14 -27.19 -5.18 -1.95
CA THR A 14 -27.28 -3.73 -1.92
C THR A 14 -25.89 -3.19 -2.24
N LEU A 15 -25.73 -2.61 -3.43
CA LEU A 15 -24.61 -1.72 -3.73
C LEU A 15 -24.55 -0.67 -2.62
N LEU A 16 -23.56 -0.77 -1.74
CA LEU A 16 -23.16 0.30 -0.84
C LEU A 16 -22.50 1.40 -1.67
N LEU A 17 -23.32 2.25 -2.29
CA LEU A 17 -22.95 3.63 -2.50
C LEU A 17 -22.55 4.18 -1.13
N GLY A 18 -21.30 4.60 -0.99
CA GLY A 18 -20.75 5.18 0.22
C GLY A 18 -21.48 6.45 0.63
N GLY A 19 -22.67 6.27 1.19
CA GLY A 19 -23.24 7.25 2.08
C GLY A 19 -22.38 7.25 3.35
N ALA A 20 -21.92 8.41 3.77
CA ALA A 20 -21.32 8.62 5.07
C ALA A 20 -22.27 8.05 6.13
N VAL A 21 -22.04 6.81 6.51
CA VAL A 21 -22.50 6.32 7.80
C VAL A 21 -21.69 7.16 8.78
N PHE A 22 -22.32 8.16 9.39
CA PHE A 22 -21.88 8.65 10.67
C PHE A 22 -21.52 7.40 11.47
N ALA A 23 -20.28 7.26 11.87
CA ALA A 23 -19.89 6.24 12.83
C ALA A 23 -20.81 6.51 14.04
N ALA A 24 -21.87 5.72 14.17
CA ALA A 24 -22.57 5.65 15.43
C ALA A 24 -21.49 5.34 16.44
N ASP A 25 -21.44 6.09 17.56
CA ASP A 25 -20.55 5.86 18.66
C ASP A 25 -20.68 4.38 19.05
N THR A 26 -19.84 3.56 18.44
CA THR A 26 -19.85 2.12 18.71
C THR A 26 -19.18 1.97 20.07
N PRO A 27 -19.80 1.28 21.04
CA PRO A 27 -19.28 1.16 22.39
C PRO A 27 -18.04 0.26 22.47
N TYR A 28 -17.41 -0.06 21.35
CA TYR A 28 -16.37 -1.09 21.26
C TYR A 28 -15.10 -0.71 22.00
N ALA A 29 -14.65 0.54 21.91
CA ALA A 29 -13.49 1.02 22.67
C ALA A 29 -13.78 1.06 24.19
N GLU A 30 -15.04 1.38 24.57
CA GLU A 30 -15.47 1.30 25.97
C GLU A 30 -15.47 -0.15 26.48
N TRP A 31 -15.94 -1.10 25.67
CA TRP A 31 -15.91 -2.52 26.01
C TRP A 31 -14.49 -3.04 26.21
N ILE A 32 -13.54 -2.60 25.40
CA ILE A 32 -12.12 -2.90 25.58
C ILE A 32 -11.65 -2.37 26.93
N THR A 33 -11.95 -1.10 27.26
CA THR A 33 -11.57 -0.47 28.53
C THR A 33 -12.15 -1.23 29.73
N GLU A 34 -13.40 -1.65 29.66
CA GLU A 34 -14.03 -2.47 30.70
C GLU A 34 -13.39 -3.85 30.82
N MET A 35 -13.08 -4.53 29.71
CA MET A 35 -12.40 -5.83 29.73
C MET A 35 -10.99 -5.75 30.31
N LYS A 36 -10.25 -4.64 30.11
CA LYS A 36 -8.94 -4.39 30.74
C LYS A 36 -9.02 -4.36 32.27
N THR A 37 -10.14 -3.91 32.82
CA THR A 37 -10.35 -3.80 34.29
C THR A 37 -11.09 -5.01 34.88
N SER A 38 -11.80 -5.78 34.08
CA SER A 38 -12.54 -6.96 34.49
C SER A 38 -11.63 -8.04 35.08
N PRO A 39 -12.02 -8.71 36.21
CA PRO A 39 -11.24 -9.78 36.81
C PRO A 39 -10.95 -10.97 35.89
N ARG A 40 -11.78 -11.21 34.88
CA ARG A 40 -11.63 -12.28 33.87
C ARG A 40 -11.30 -11.78 32.49
N GLY A 41 -11.09 -10.47 32.33
CA GLY A 41 -10.85 -9.87 31.02
C GLY A 41 -12.00 -10.17 30.05
N PRO A 42 -11.69 -10.74 28.86
CA PRO A 42 -12.69 -11.05 27.82
C PRO A 42 -13.46 -12.36 28.06
N PHE A 43 -13.23 -13.07 29.18
CA PHE A 43 -13.82 -14.37 29.41
C PHE A 43 -14.99 -14.31 30.42
N SER A 44 -16.05 -15.06 30.14
CA SER A 44 -17.17 -15.26 31.08
C SER A 44 -16.82 -16.27 32.16
N ARG A 45 -16.11 -17.33 31.78
CA ARG A 45 -15.71 -18.44 32.68
C ARG A 45 -14.55 -19.23 32.09
N ILE A 46 -13.91 -20.07 32.93
CA ILE A 46 -12.81 -20.95 32.57
C ILE A 46 -13.32 -22.38 32.58
N ARG A 47 -12.91 -23.15 31.58
CA ARG A 47 -13.31 -24.54 31.38
C ARG A 47 -12.16 -25.39 30.88
N TRP A 48 -12.26 -26.69 31.12
CA TRP A 48 -11.52 -27.71 30.41
C TRP A 48 -12.34 -28.16 29.17
N PHE A 49 -11.70 -28.25 28.06
CA PHE A 49 -12.22 -28.76 26.78
C PHE A 49 -11.50 -30.07 26.49
N CYS A 50 -12.18 -31.20 26.77
CA CYS A 50 -11.57 -32.51 26.68
C CYS A 50 -11.58 -33.08 25.24
N ALA A 51 -10.65 -33.99 24.93
CA ALA A 51 -10.54 -34.62 23.61
C ALA A 51 -11.80 -35.43 23.22
N ASP A 52 -12.60 -35.90 24.17
CA ASP A 52 -13.90 -36.57 23.96
C ASP A 52 -15.02 -35.57 23.62
N GLY A 53 -14.74 -34.29 23.48
CA GLY A 53 -15.70 -33.21 23.24
C GLY A 53 -16.47 -32.74 24.49
N SER A 54 -16.22 -33.30 25.66
CA SER A 54 -16.86 -32.87 26.89
C SER A 54 -16.21 -31.63 27.50
N ILE A 55 -17.02 -30.79 28.17
CA ILE A 55 -16.54 -29.58 28.84
C ILE A 55 -16.61 -29.82 30.37
N GLN A 56 -15.50 -29.62 31.06
CA GLN A 56 -15.36 -29.88 32.48
C GLN A 56 -15.08 -28.58 33.25
N PRO A 57 -15.40 -28.53 34.57
CA PRO A 57 -15.01 -27.44 35.46
C PRO A 57 -13.49 -27.29 35.55
N PRO A 58 -12.96 -26.10 35.95
CA PRO A 58 -11.54 -25.83 36.04
C PRO A 58 -10.91 -26.49 37.27
N ARG A 59 -10.88 -27.80 37.31
CA ARG A 59 -10.19 -28.61 38.33
C ARG A 59 -8.90 -29.15 37.73
N PRO A 60 -7.82 -29.30 38.52
CA PRO A 60 -6.60 -29.92 38.04
C PRO A 60 -6.87 -31.26 37.35
N TYR A 61 -6.32 -31.46 36.17
CA TYR A 61 -6.40 -32.71 35.39
C TYR A 61 -7.83 -33.21 35.06
N ALA A 62 -8.80 -32.32 34.93
CA ALA A 62 -10.21 -32.67 34.70
C ALA A 62 -10.48 -33.55 33.47
N CYS A 63 -9.58 -33.51 32.46
CA CYS A 63 -9.66 -34.29 31.23
C CYS A 63 -8.74 -35.53 31.20
N SER A 64 -8.02 -35.86 32.27
CA SER A 64 -7.04 -36.96 32.24
C SER A 64 -7.62 -38.31 31.88
N GLU A 65 -8.84 -38.63 32.33
CA GLU A 65 -9.56 -39.87 32.01
C GLU A 65 -10.38 -39.77 30.71
N ARG A 66 -10.29 -38.64 29.97
CA ARG A 66 -11.09 -38.31 28.81
C ARG A 66 -10.25 -38.07 27.53
N GLY A 67 -9.04 -38.66 27.51
CA GLY A 67 -8.10 -38.54 26.41
C GLY A 67 -7.24 -37.28 26.40
N GLY A 68 -7.20 -36.54 27.55
CA GLY A 68 -6.54 -35.25 27.63
C GLY A 68 -7.45 -34.08 27.26
N GLY A 69 -6.89 -32.90 27.14
CA GLY A 69 -7.66 -31.68 26.76
C GLY A 69 -6.94 -30.41 27.17
N HIS A 70 -7.52 -29.29 26.83
CA HIS A 70 -6.96 -27.97 27.04
C HIS A 70 -7.83 -27.15 28.02
N GLN A 71 -7.19 -26.30 28.84
CA GLN A 71 -7.91 -25.41 29.74
C GLN A 71 -7.78 -23.97 29.28
N HIS A 72 -8.90 -23.32 28.93
CA HIS A 72 -8.93 -21.90 28.59
C HIS A 72 -10.25 -21.23 28.94
N GLY A 73 -10.39 -19.91 28.66
CA GLY A 73 -11.61 -19.16 28.89
C GLY A 73 -12.63 -19.33 27.78
N GLU A 74 -13.91 -19.30 28.14
CA GLU A 74 -15.00 -19.08 27.19
C GLU A 74 -15.22 -17.57 27.06
N TRP A 75 -15.31 -17.04 25.84
CA TRP A 75 -15.54 -15.62 25.61
C TRP A 75 -16.83 -15.12 26.27
N ASN A 76 -16.81 -13.91 26.77
CA ASN A 76 -18.01 -13.21 27.21
C ASN A 76 -18.78 -12.64 26.00
N GLU A 77 -19.99 -12.13 26.24
CA GLU A 77 -20.87 -11.63 25.17
C GLU A 77 -20.22 -10.49 24.38
N ARG A 78 -19.44 -9.61 25.02
CA ARG A 78 -18.75 -8.50 24.35
C ARG A 78 -17.62 -8.97 23.43
N ALA A 79 -16.81 -9.90 23.91
CA ALA A 79 -15.76 -10.51 23.08
C ALA A 79 -16.36 -11.23 21.86
N LEU A 80 -17.47 -11.96 22.05
CA LEU A 80 -18.19 -12.61 20.96
C LEU A 80 -18.77 -11.59 19.97
N ALA A 81 -19.36 -10.49 20.47
CA ALA A 81 -19.90 -9.42 19.62
C ALA A 81 -18.80 -8.74 18.81
N LEU A 82 -17.64 -8.42 19.41
CA LEU A 82 -16.48 -7.87 18.71
C LEU A 82 -16.01 -8.81 17.60
N ARG A 83 -15.83 -10.09 17.92
CA ARG A 83 -15.42 -11.11 16.92
C ARG A 83 -16.44 -11.24 15.79
N GLY A 84 -17.76 -11.16 16.10
CA GLY A 84 -18.83 -11.14 15.09
C GLY A 84 -18.81 -9.93 14.17
N GLN A 85 -18.11 -8.85 14.56
CA GLN A 85 -17.86 -7.65 13.75
C GLN A 85 -16.46 -7.64 13.08
N GLY A 86 -15.76 -8.78 13.13
CA GLY A 86 -14.44 -8.93 12.51
C GLY A 86 -13.26 -8.38 13.32
N TYR A 87 -13.46 -8.05 14.61
CA TYR A 87 -12.35 -7.75 15.52
C TYR A 87 -11.88 -9.04 16.19
N PHE A 88 -10.84 -9.64 15.65
CA PHE A 88 -10.27 -10.88 16.18
C PHE A 88 -9.41 -10.62 17.41
N VAL A 89 -10.06 -10.39 18.53
CA VAL A 89 -9.45 -10.14 19.84
C VAL A 89 -9.65 -11.31 20.78
N ALA A 90 -8.90 -11.36 21.86
CA ALA A 90 -8.89 -12.43 22.86
C ALA A 90 -8.61 -13.81 22.24
N ASN A 91 -7.62 -13.86 21.34
CA ASN A 91 -7.27 -15.06 20.63
C ASN A 91 -6.69 -16.12 21.57
N VAL A 92 -7.21 -17.34 21.46
CA VAL A 92 -6.78 -18.53 22.21
C VAL A 92 -6.26 -19.54 21.18
N LEU A 93 -5.01 -19.95 21.32
CA LEU A 93 -4.37 -20.92 20.43
C LEU A 93 -4.42 -22.34 20.99
N ALA A 94 -4.68 -22.51 22.28
CA ALA A 94 -4.82 -23.80 22.91
C ALA A 94 -5.86 -24.68 22.21
N GLY A 95 -5.44 -25.82 21.70
CA GLY A 95 -6.31 -26.74 20.97
C GLY A 95 -6.76 -26.29 19.59
N ILE A 96 -6.03 -25.38 18.94
CA ILE A 96 -6.31 -24.92 17.57
C ILE A 96 -6.15 -26.08 16.57
N ASP A 97 -7.06 -26.21 15.64
CA ASP A 97 -6.85 -27.03 14.44
C ASP A 97 -6.03 -26.21 13.44
N ALA A 98 -4.72 -26.40 13.46
CA ALA A 98 -3.79 -25.60 12.69
C ALA A 98 -3.94 -25.79 11.19
N GLU A 99 -4.19 -27.02 10.70
CA GLU A 99 -4.38 -27.29 9.26
C GLU A 99 -5.67 -26.67 8.73
N ALA A 100 -6.81 -26.88 9.44
CA ALA A 100 -8.07 -26.27 9.07
C ALA A 100 -8.03 -24.75 9.14
N THR A 101 -7.29 -24.17 10.11
CA THR A 101 -7.16 -22.72 10.29
C THR A 101 -6.32 -22.10 9.19
N THR A 102 -5.13 -22.64 8.90
CA THR A 102 -4.22 -22.10 7.86
C THR A 102 -4.75 -22.29 6.44
N GLY A 103 -5.66 -23.24 6.23
CA GLY A 103 -6.30 -23.49 4.93
C GLY A 103 -7.45 -22.52 4.60
N ARG A 104 -7.88 -21.67 5.52
CA ARG A 104 -8.97 -20.72 5.28
C ARG A 104 -8.47 -19.52 4.48
N PRO A 105 -9.25 -19.01 3.51
CA PRO A 105 -8.88 -17.83 2.71
C PRO A 105 -8.68 -16.54 3.53
N ASP A 106 -9.39 -16.39 4.66
CA ASP A 106 -9.35 -15.24 5.57
C ASP A 106 -8.26 -15.33 6.65
N PHE A 107 -7.58 -16.48 6.75
CA PHE A 107 -6.55 -16.71 7.75
C PHE A 107 -5.42 -15.65 7.77
N PRO A 108 -4.92 -15.13 6.63
CA PRO A 108 -3.90 -14.09 6.66
C PRO A 108 -4.34 -12.81 7.41
N ASP A 109 -5.63 -12.44 7.33
CA ASP A 109 -6.18 -11.29 8.05
C ASP A 109 -6.34 -11.57 9.53
N GLU A 110 -6.84 -12.76 9.88
CA GLU A 110 -6.92 -13.20 11.28
C GLU A 110 -5.53 -13.27 11.91
N LEU A 111 -4.54 -13.83 11.19
CA LEU A 111 -3.15 -13.87 11.65
C LEU A 111 -2.61 -12.45 11.87
N GLY A 112 -2.87 -11.53 10.93
CA GLY A 112 -2.45 -10.14 11.08
C GLY A 112 -3.00 -9.52 12.36
N GLN A 113 -4.29 -9.67 12.65
CA GLN A 113 -4.91 -9.18 13.88
C GLN A 113 -4.39 -9.91 15.13
N LEU A 114 -4.18 -11.23 15.05
CA LEU A 114 -3.58 -12.00 16.14
C LEU A 114 -2.18 -11.46 16.50
N LEU A 115 -1.35 -11.16 15.48
CA LEU A 115 0.01 -10.66 15.73
C LEU A 115 0.00 -9.23 16.27
N VAL A 116 -0.90 -8.37 15.79
CA VAL A 116 -1.10 -7.02 16.38
C VAL A 116 -1.62 -7.15 17.82
N GLU A 117 -2.51 -8.10 18.14
CA GLU A 117 -2.94 -8.35 19.51
C GLU A 117 -1.78 -8.82 20.41
N LYS A 118 -0.90 -9.72 19.92
CA LYS A 118 0.29 -10.14 20.69
C LYS A 118 1.24 -8.96 20.94
N TYR A 119 1.37 -8.04 20.00
CA TYR A 119 2.08 -6.77 20.23
C TYR A 119 1.39 -5.92 21.30
N LEU A 120 0.06 -5.75 21.25
CA LEU A 120 -0.69 -5.01 22.26
C LEU A 120 -0.51 -5.62 23.66
N ILE A 121 -0.44 -6.95 23.79
CA ILE A 121 -0.14 -7.62 25.07
C ILE A 121 1.19 -7.15 25.64
N ALA A 122 2.19 -6.93 24.80
CA ALA A 122 3.51 -6.47 25.24
C ALA A 122 3.54 -4.98 25.61
N VAL A 123 2.86 -4.11 24.83
CA VAL A 123 2.95 -2.65 25.01
C VAL A 123 1.85 -2.05 25.91
N ASP A 124 0.79 -2.81 26.21
CA ASP A 124 -0.36 -2.40 27.02
C ASP A 124 -0.53 -3.23 28.31
N ASP A 125 0.57 -3.53 29.00
CA ASP A 125 0.56 -4.25 30.28
C ASP A 125 -0.36 -5.49 30.29
N GLY A 126 -0.31 -6.29 29.22
CA GLY A 126 -1.11 -7.51 29.06
C GLY A 126 -2.47 -7.30 28.38
N TRP A 127 -2.78 -6.08 27.89
CA TRP A 127 -3.97 -5.82 27.10
C TRP A 127 -5.27 -6.26 27.82
N ILE A 128 -6.33 -6.67 27.09
CA ILE A 128 -7.56 -7.22 27.70
C ILE A 128 -7.33 -8.58 28.39
N LEU A 129 -6.24 -9.26 28.05
CA LEU A 129 -5.83 -10.53 28.66
C LEU A 129 -5.06 -10.35 29.98
N ARG A 130 -4.76 -9.12 30.38
CA ARG A 130 -3.97 -8.80 31.58
C ARG A 130 -4.46 -9.54 32.84
N LYS A 131 -5.74 -9.51 33.14
CA LYS A 131 -6.33 -10.19 34.29
C LYS A 131 -6.42 -11.69 34.05
N ALA A 132 -6.81 -12.13 32.86
CA ALA A 132 -6.91 -13.54 32.49
C ALA A 132 -5.53 -14.22 32.47
N ARG A 133 -4.46 -13.53 32.05
CA ARG A 133 -3.08 -14.02 32.02
C ARG A 133 -2.57 -14.41 33.39
N PHE A 134 -2.96 -13.67 34.43
CA PHE A 134 -2.55 -13.97 35.82
C PHE A 134 -3.61 -14.80 36.60
N TYR A 135 -4.74 -15.09 35.94
CA TYR A 135 -5.78 -15.90 36.55
C TYR A 135 -5.47 -17.37 36.33
N ARG A 136 -5.22 -18.10 37.41
CA ARG A 136 -4.83 -19.50 37.36
C ARG A 136 -5.87 -20.34 36.61
N GLY A 137 -5.47 -20.91 35.46
CA GLY A 137 -6.31 -21.73 34.63
C GLY A 137 -7.20 -20.93 33.64
N ALA A 138 -7.04 -19.63 33.50
CA ALA A 138 -7.76 -18.86 32.46
C ALA A 138 -7.14 -19.07 31.09
N LEU A 139 -5.81 -19.14 31.02
CA LEU A 139 -5.01 -19.43 29.85
C LEU A 139 -3.86 -20.32 30.27
N GLN A 140 -3.75 -21.52 29.72
CA GLN A 140 -2.63 -22.42 30.00
C GLN A 140 -1.47 -22.07 29.06
N GLU A 141 -0.37 -21.66 29.61
CA GLU A 141 0.82 -21.26 28.82
C GLU A 141 1.37 -22.42 27.98
N GLU A 142 1.32 -23.64 28.49
CA GLU A 142 1.78 -24.83 27.74
C GLU A 142 0.88 -25.12 26.56
N ASP A 143 -0.45 -25.13 26.78
CA ASP A 143 -1.44 -25.37 25.73
C ASP A 143 -1.42 -24.27 24.66
N GLU A 144 -1.23 -23.00 25.03
CA GLU A 144 -1.05 -21.87 24.10
C GLU A 144 0.23 -22.01 23.28
N ARG A 145 1.32 -22.48 23.92
CA ARG A 145 2.61 -22.69 23.25
C ARG A 145 2.55 -23.84 22.25
N GLU A 146 1.88 -24.93 22.63
CA GLU A 146 1.63 -26.06 21.74
C GLU A 146 0.82 -25.63 20.51
N GLY A 147 -0.31 -24.94 20.72
CA GLY A 147 -1.14 -24.44 19.62
C GLY A 147 -0.42 -23.41 18.74
N ALA A 148 0.41 -22.54 19.32
CA ALA A 148 1.23 -21.61 18.56
C ALA A 148 2.29 -22.34 17.70
N ARG A 149 2.91 -23.39 18.26
CA ARG A 149 3.87 -24.24 17.55
C ARG A 149 3.22 -24.97 16.37
N ASP A 150 2.04 -25.57 16.60
CA ASP A 150 1.29 -26.27 15.55
C ASP A 150 0.91 -25.33 14.42
N LEU A 151 0.46 -24.12 14.75
CA LEU A 151 0.14 -23.08 13.76
C LEU A 151 1.36 -22.70 12.93
N LEU A 152 2.50 -22.45 13.55
CA LEU A 152 3.75 -22.14 12.86
C LEU A 152 4.26 -23.31 12.02
N LEU A 153 4.14 -24.55 12.50
CA LEU A 153 4.49 -25.75 11.73
C LEU A 153 3.63 -25.91 10.49
N ALA A 154 2.32 -25.64 10.57
CA ALA A 154 1.43 -25.63 9.41
C ALA A 154 1.81 -24.52 8.42
N MET A 155 2.16 -23.33 8.91
CA MET A 155 2.61 -22.22 8.05
C MET A 155 3.94 -22.55 7.34
N VAL A 156 4.97 -23.01 8.04
CA VAL A 156 6.28 -23.34 7.42
C VAL A 156 6.20 -24.53 6.47
N ALA A 157 5.19 -25.39 6.58
CA ALA A 157 4.95 -26.47 5.63
C ALA A 157 4.50 -25.96 4.25
N SER A 158 3.87 -24.79 4.20
CA SER A 158 3.35 -24.17 2.98
C SER A 158 4.42 -23.33 2.26
N THR A 159 4.56 -23.56 0.94
CA THR A 159 5.43 -22.74 0.08
C THR A 159 4.97 -21.28 0.02
N ASP A 160 3.66 -21.02 0.07
CA ASP A 160 3.13 -19.67 0.06
C ASP A 160 3.68 -18.84 1.23
N TRP A 161 3.66 -19.42 2.46
CA TRP A 161 4.19 -18.74 3.64
C TRP A 161 5.71 -18.58 3.62
N THR A 162 6.45 -19.59 3.15
CA THR A 162 7.91 -19.52 3.13
C THR A 162 8.46 -18.67 1.99
N SER A 163 7.72 -18.46 0.90
CA SER A 163 8.16 -17.69 -0.27
C SER A 163 7.53 -16.30 -0.31
N HIS A 164 6.19 -16.20 -0.26
CA HIS A 164 5.47 -14.96 -0.53
C HIS A 164 5.07 -14.20 0.75
N ARG A 165 4.94 -14.89 1.89
CA ARG A 165 4.49 -14.32 3.17
C ARG A 165 5.53 -14.46 4.28
N PHE A 166 6.80 -14.55 3.91
CA PHE A 166 7.87 -14.85 4.87
C PHE A 166 7.98 -13.84 6.00
N VAL A 167 7.75 -12.55 5.74
CA VAL A 167 7.76 -11.52 6.78
C VAL A 167 6.66 -11.75 7.82
N ALA A 168 5.47 -12.19 7.38
CA ALA A 168 4.37 -12.49 8.31
C ALA A 168 4.63 -13.78 9.10
N LEU A 169 5.15 -14.82 8.45
CA LEU A 169 5.60 -16.05 9.11
C LEU A 169 6.66 -15.75 10.19
N ARG A 170 7.68 -14.99 9.85
CA ARG A 170 8.76 -14.62 10.76
C ARG A 170 8.27 -13.73 11.90
N THR A 171 7.36 -12.80 11.64
CA THR A 171 6.71 -12.00 12.69
C THR A 171 5.89 -12.89 13.63
N GLY A 172 5.21 -13.91 13.08
CA GLY A 172 4.54 -14.94 13.85
C GLY A 172 5.49 -15.69 14.77
N ALA A 173 6.60 -16.20 14.24
CA ALA A 173 7.62 -16.89 15.05
C ALA A 173 8.19 -15.99 16.15
N ARG A 174 8.32 -14.69 15.93
CA ARG A 174 8.81 -13.75 16.94
C ARG A 174 7.80 -13.44 18.05
N LEU A 175 6.51 -13.32 17.72
CA LEU A 175 5.48 -12.85 18.65
C LEU A 175 4.69 -13.99 19.32
N LEU A 176 4.62 -15.17 18.71
CA LEU A 176 3.91 -16.33 19.26
C LEU A 176 4.87 -17.18 20.11
N PRO A 177 4.52 -17.47 21.36
CA PRO A 177 5.32 -18.36 22.22
C PRO A 177 5.20 -19.80 21.70
N HIS A 178 6.29 -20.41 21.18
CA HIS A 178 6.28 -21.75 20.57
C HIS A 178 7.50 -22.61 20.90
N GLY A 179 8.52 -22.04 21.56
CA GLY A 179 9.72 -22.76 21.96
C GLY A 179 9.49 -23.75 23.10
N GLU A 180 10.31 -24.80 23.18
CA GLU A 180 10.31 -25.70 24.34
C GLU A 180 10.86 -24.98 25.56
N GLU A 181 10.29 -25.26 26.72
CA GLU A 181 10.81 -24.74 27.97
C GLU A 181 12.10 -25.46 28.39
N THR A 182 13.15 -24.67 28.60
CA THR A 182 14.43 -25.25 29.07
C THR A 182 14.35 -25.72 30.50
N ALA A 183 15.16 -26.71 30.86
CA ALA A 183 15.24 -27.21 32.25
C ALA A 183 15.58 -26.07 33.24
N SER A 184 16.40 -25.11 32.87
CA SER A 184 16.73 -23.94 33.68
C SER A 184 15.51 -23.05 33.96
N VAL A 185 14.63 -22.81 32.97
CA VAL A 185 13.39 -22.06 33.17
C VAL A 185 12.40 -22.81 34.03
N GLN A 186 12.31 -24.15 33.91
CA GLN A 186 11.51 -24.98 34.82
C GLN A 186 12.01 -24.88 36.27
N GLN A 187 13.32 -24.91 36.45
CA GLN A 187 13.93 -24.71 37.78
C GLN A 187 13.62 -23.34 38.37
N VAL A 188 13.69 -22.26 37.55
CA VAL A 188 13.29 -20.90 37.97
C VAL A 188 11.84 -20.87 38.48
N ARG A 189 10.91 -21.51 37.76
CA ARG A 189 9.51 -21.61 38.20
C ARG A 189 9.32 -22.37 39.49
N GLN A 190 10.05 -23.48 39.66
CA GLN A 190 10.00 -24.30 40.90
C GLN A 190 10.51 -23.52 42.10
N GLU A 191 11.66 -22.84 41.96
CA GLU A 191 12.19 -22.01 43.04
C GLU A 191 11.30 -20.81 43.36
N ALA A 192 10.73 -20.14 42.34
CA ALA A 192 9.78 -19.07 42.56
C ALA A 192 8.52 -19.53 43.29
N ALA A 193 8.01 -20.73 42.99
CA ALA A 193 6.89 -21.33 43.71
C ALA A 193 7.25 -21.64 45.17
N ALA A 194 8.40 -22.29 45.41
CA ALA A 194 8.88 -22.62 46.74
C ALA A 194 9.11 -21.37 47.63
N LEU A 195 9.57 -20.26 47.04
CA LEU A 195 9.70 -18.99 47.75
C LEU A 195 8.34 -18.36 48.06
N SER A 196 7.38 -18.43 47.14
CA SER A 196 6.02 -17.92 47.36
C SER A 196 5.25 -18.66 48.44
N ASP A 197 5.53 -19.94 48.62
CA ASP A 197 4.93 -20.74 49.68
C ASP A 197 5.47 -20.34 51.08
N LEU A 198 6.67 -19.75 51.14
CA LEU A 198 7.30 -19.24 52.36
C LEU A 198 7.00 -17.76 52.61
N ASP A 199 6.75 -16.99 51.55
CA ASP A 199 6.52 -15.54 51.60
C ASP A 199 5.33 -15.19 50.68
N GLY A 200 4.15 -15.03 51.30
CA GLY A 200 2.92 -14.66 50.60
C GLY A 200 2.99 -13.29 49.91
N GLY A 201 3.91 -12.40 50.32
CA GLY A 201 4.13 -11.11 49.63
C GLY A 201 4.74 -11.26 48.23
N PHE A 202 5.35 -12.39 47.94
CA PHE A 202 5.94 -12.71 46.62
C PHE A 202 4.94 -13.27 45.62
N ALA A 203 3.71 -13.55 46.01
CA ALA A 203 2.73 -14.30 45.22
C ALA A 203 2.43 -13.65 43.83
N GLU A 204 2.39 -12.33 43.77
CA GLU A 204 2.13 -11.61 42.50
C GLU A 204 3.30 -11.79 41.53
N LEU A 205 4.54 -11.56 41.97
CA LEU A 205 5.73 -11.73 41.14
C LEU A 205 5.96 -13.20 40.78
N ARG A 206 5.66 -14.13 41.69
CA ARG A 206 5.65 -15.56 41.41
C ARG A 206 4.66 -15.92 40.32
N ALA A 207 3.44 -15.36 40.35
CA ALA A 207 2.44 -15.60 39.30
C ALA A 207 2.93 -15.11 37.96
N LYS A 208 3.59 -13.96 37.90
CA LYS A 208 4.22 -13.42 36.68
C LYS A 208 5.35 -14.34 36.16
N ILE A 209 6.29 -14.76 37.03
CA ILE A 209 7.38 -15.67 36.65
C ILE A 209 6.85 -17.05 36.23
N HIS A 210 5.77 -17.52 36.86
CA HIS A 210 5.16 -18.80 36.47
C HIS A 210 4.48 -18.73 35.10
N GLY A 211 3.76 -17.64 34.80
CA GLY A 211 3.07 -17.45 33.54
C GLY A 211 4.02 -17.13 32.38
N THR A 212 4.81 -16.09 32.51
CA THR A 212 5.70 -15.58 31.45
C THR A 212 7.03 -15.15 32.03
N PRO A 213 7.93 -16.10 32.29
CA PRO A 213 9.28 -15.76 32.77
C PRO A 213 10.07 -15.04 31.67
N GLU A 214 10.87 -14.06 32.04
CA GLU A 214 11.71 -13.27 31.13
C GLU A 214 12.96 -12.75 31.85
N ALA A 215 14.00 -12.35 31.09
CA ALA A 215 15.24 -11.82 31.63
C ALA A 215 15.04 -10.67 32.63
N GLY A 216 14.06 -9.76 32.36
CA GLY A 216 13.74 -8.64 33.25
C GLY A 216 13.24 -9.03 34.65
N ASP A 217 12.83 -10.29 34.86
CA ASP A 217 12.39 -10.76 36.14
C ASP A 217 13.52 -10.85 37.15
N ALA A 218 14.77 -11.03 36.73
CA ALA A 218 15.93 -10.99 37.62
C ALA A 218 16.04 -9.64 38.36
N ALA A 219 15.84 -8.53 37.68
CA ALA A 219 15.85 -7.20 38.30
C ALA A 219 14.66 -7.02 39.24
N ARG A 220 13.46 -7.49 38.88
CA ARG A 220 12.26 -7.43 39.73
C ARG A 220 12.43 -8.27 41.03
N VAL A 221 13.04 -9.45 40.89
CA VAL A 221 13.33 -10.32 42.05
C VAL A 221 14.37 -9.67 42.96
N ARG A 222 15.42 -9.02 42.45
CA ARG A 222 16.40 -8.29 43.26
C ARG A 222 15.78 -7.10 44.00
N GLU A 223 14.92 -6.35 43.32
CA GLU A 223 14.16 -5.26 43.93
C GLU A 223 13.29 -5.79 45.09
N TYR A 224 12.58 -6.90 44.85
CA TYR A 224 11.77 -7.56 45.88
C TYR A 224 12.62 -8.07 47.03
N ALA A 225 13.79 -8.63 46.79
CA ALA A 225 14.73 -9.11 47.81
C ALA A 225 15.10 -8.00 48.82
N GLY A 226 15.15 -6.73 48.40
CA GLY A 226 15.41 -5.59 49.28
C GLY A 226 14.38 -5.42 50.39
N ARG A 227 13.14 -5.81 50.15
CA ARG A 227 12.00 -5.71 51.12
C ARG A 227 11.53 -7.06 51.67
N ALA A 228 12.09 -8.15 51.19
CA ALA A 228 11.76 -9.52 51.65
C ALA A 228 12.29 -9.83 53.09
N PRO A 229 11.72 -10.86 53.72
CA PRO A 229 12.25 -11.41 54.99
C PRO A 229 13.76 -11.67 54.93
N VAL A 230 14.48 -11.27 55.95
CA VAL A 230 15.96 -11.28 55.98
C VAL A 230 16.55 -12.66 55.71
N ASP A 231 15.92 -13.70 56.22
CA ASP A 231 16.30 -15.10 56.06
C ASP A 231 16.09 -15.64 54.65
N LEU A 232 15.20 -15.02 53.87
CA LEU A 232 14.90 -15.41 52.47
C LEU A 232 15.69 -14.62 51.43
N ARG A 233 16.32 -13.50 51.79
CA ARG A 233 17.01 -12.61 50.83
C ARG A 233 18.02 -13.33 49.95
N LYS A 234 18.85 -14.20 50.53
CA LYS A 234 19.82 -14.98 49.75
C LYS A 234 19.18 -15.91 48.73
N ARG A 235 18.00 -16.45 49.03
CA ARG A 235 17.27 -17.30 48.09
C ARG A 235 16.67 -16.47 46.93
N TYR A 236 16.20 -15.26 47.19
CA TYR A 236 15.77 -14.35 46.15
C TYR A 236 16.94 -13.92 45.25
N GLU A 237 18.11 -13.65 45.83
CA GLU A 237 19.33 -13.36 45.06
C GLU A 237 19.74 -14.56 44.18
N ALA A 238 19.63 -15.77 44.70
CA ALA A 238 19.91 -17.02 43.97
C ALA A 238 18.88 -17.22 42.84
N LEU A 239 17.59 -16.97 43.10
CA LEU A 239 16.57 -17.01 42.08
C LEU A 239 16.84 -15.97 40.97
N ALA A 240 17.22 -14.73 41.32
CA ALA A 240 17.58 -13.73 40.32
C ALA A 240 18.80 -14.15 39.47
N ALA A 241 19.82 -14.74 40.11
CA ALA A 241 20.99 -15.28 39.40
C ALA A 241 20.63 -16.45 38.46
N ALA A 242 19.72 -17.33 38.89
CA ALA A 242 19.21 -18.43 38.07
C ALA A 242 18.40 -17.90 36.85
N ILE A 243 17.67 -16.80 37.01
CA ILE A 243 16.98 -16.13 35.90
C ILE A 243 18.01 -15.53 34.93
N ASP A 244 19.02 -14.81 35.42
CA ASP A 244 20.10 -14.30 34.60
C ASP A 244 20.80 -15.40 33.79
N GLU A 245 21.06 -16.53 34.39
CA GLU A 245 21.69 -17.71 33.76
C GLU A 245 20.74 -18.34 32.71
N ALA A 246 19.45 -18.49 33.06
CA ALA A 246 18.46 -19.10 32.17
C ALA A 246 18.22 -18.25 30.89
N TYR A 247 18.39 -16.94 30.99
CA TYR A 247 18.21 -15.98 29.89
C TYR A 247 19.52 -15.36 29.42
N ALA A 248 20.66 -15.91 29.78
CA ALA A 248 21.95 -15.44 29.28
C ALA A 248 22.01 -15.60 27.76
N PRO A 249 22.46 -14.56 27.04
CA PRO A 249 22.56 -14.64 25.57
C PRO A 249 23.53 -15.76 25.17
N VAL A 250 23.07 -16.74 24.40
CA VAL A 250 23.94 -17.75 23.78
C VAL A 250 24.61 -17.11 22.57
N PRO A 251 25.95 -17.20 22.43
CA PRO A 251 26.66 -16.67 21.25
C PRO A 251 26.11 -17.30 19.96
N VAL A 252 25.88 -16.46 18.93
CA VAL A 252 25.27 -16.90 17.66
C VAL A 252 26.04 -18.05 17.03
N ALA A 253 27.37 -18.04 17.11
CA ALA A 253 28.20 -19.13 16.56
C ALA A 253 27.92 -20.50 17.23
N GLU A 254 27.63 -20.52 18.53
CA GLU A 254 27.24 -21.74 19.26
C GLU A 254 25.82 -22.14 18.92
N THR A 255 24.90 -21.19 18.78
CA THR A 255 23.53 -21.45 18.34
C THR A 255 23.48 -22.06 16.94
N LEU A 256 24.32 -21.58 16.01
CA LEU A 256 24.47 -22.16 14.66
C LEU A 256 24.90 -23.63 14.72
N GLU A 257 25.87 -23.98 15.57
CA GLU A 257 26.33 -25.39 15.74
C GLU A 257 25.25 -26.26 16.38
N MET A 258 24.59 -25.76 17.44
CA MET A 258 23.50 -26.48 18.10
C MET A 258 22.37 -26.81 17.10
N VAL A 259 21.96 -25.85 16.28
CA VAL A 259 20.94 -26.08 15.27
C VAL A 259 21.45 -27.04 14.18
N ALA A 260 22.71 -26.91 13.72
CA ALA A 260 23.32 -27.83 12.77
C ALA A 260 23.28 -29.29 13.25
N ASP A 261 23.54 -29.51 14.54
CA ASP A 261 23.51 -30.86 15.15
C ASP A 261 22.09 -31.40 15.34
N SER A 262 21.08 -30.53 15.44
CA SER A 262 19.67 -30.92 15.61
C SER A 262 18.96 -31.24 14.29
N LEU A 263 19.39 -30.67 13.14
CA LEU A 263 18.77 -30.88 11.84
C LEU A 263 18.86 -32.36 11.40
N ARG A 264 17.79 -32.84 10.76
CA ARG A 264 17.72 -34.22 10.26
C ARG A 264 17.57 -34.25 8.74
N GLY A 265 18.52 -34.90 8.06
CA GLY A 265 18.39 -35.16 6.62
C GLY A 265 18.71 -33.97 5.68
N SER A 266 19.45 -32.97 6.16
CA SER A 266 19.90 -31.82 5.38
C SER A 266 21.41 -31.53 5.57
N PRO A 267 22.31 -32.43 5.11
CA PRO A 267 23.75 -32.32 5.34
C PRO A 267 24.34 -31.02 4.80
N ASP A 268 23.88 -30.54 3.63
CA ASP A 268 24.35 -29.31 3.01
C ASP A 268 24.07 -28.07 3.91
N VAL A 269 22.92 -28.06 4.58
CA VAL A 269 22.57 -26.97 5.50
C VAL A 269 23.34 -27.09 6.82
N GLN A 270 23.54 -28.29 7.32
CA GLN A 270 24.39 -28.53 8.49
C GLN A 270 25.82 -28.00 8.25
N ASP A 271 26.40 -28.33 7.09
CA ASP A 271 27.75 -27.89 6.71
C ASP A 271 27.79 -26.35 6.50
N LEU A 272 26.74 -25.77 5.92
CA LEU A 272 26.58 -24.33 5.84
C LEU A 272 26.63 -23.69 7.23
N LEU A 273 25.81 -24.16 8.18
CA LEU A 273 25.73 -23.58 9.52
C LEU A 273 27.07 -23.70 10.28
N ARG A 274 27.76 -24.84 10.18
CA ARG A 274 29.09 -25.02 10.79
C ARG A 274 30.15 -24.11 10.14
N THR A 275 30.09 -23.94 8.84
CA THR A 275 30.97 -23.02 8.11
C THR A 275 30.77 -21.58 8.57
N GLU A 276 29.53 -21.12 8.68
CA GLU A 276 29.20 -19.78 9.14
C GLU A 276 29.55 -19.57 10.63
N ALA A 277 29.37 -20.57 11.48
CA ALA A 277 29.83 -20.53 12.87
C ALA A 277 31.34 -20.33 12.98
N ALA A 278 32.10 -21.09 12.18
CA ALA A 278 33.56 -20.95 12.11
C ALA A 278 33.99 -19.56 11.59
N ARG A 279 33.31 -19.04 10.55
CA ARG A 279 33.54 -17.69 10.00
C ARG A 279 33.29 -16.59 11.05
N LEU A 280 32.17 -16.70 11.77
CA LEU A 280 31.79 -15.71 12.78
C LEU A 280 32.80 -15.68 13.93
N ARG A 281 33.35 -16.84 14.35
CA ARG A 281 34.44 -16.93 15.35
C ARG A 281 35.75 -16.32 14.87
N GLN A 282 36.04 -16.35 13.58
CA GLN A 282 37.24 -15.78 12.98
C GLN A 282 37.14 -14.26 12.76
N SER A 283 35.93 -13.70 12.80
CA SER A 283 35.71 -12.27 12.62
C SER A 283 36.40 -11.46 13.73
N SER A 284 37.30 -10.57 13.31
CA SER A 284 38.20 -9.80 14.19
C SER A 284 37.63 -8.42 14.57
N SER A 285 36.65 -7.91 13.82
CA SER A 285 36.04 -6.62 14.02
C SER A 285 34.52 -6.66 14.05
N ASP A 286 33.88 -5.62 14.59
CA ASP A 286 32.43 -5.50 14.61
C ASP A 286 31.85 -5.33 13.21
N VAL A 287 32.58 -4.70 12.26
CA VAL A 287 32.22 -4.63 10.84
C VAL A 287 32.19 -6.00 10.21
N GLU A 288 33.21 -6.85 10.44
CA GLU A 288 33.24 -8.22 9.92
C GLU A 288 32.12 -9.07 10.51
N ARG A 289 31.81 -8.93 11.81
CA ARG A 289 30.68 -9.63 12.44
C ARG A 289 29.34 -9.15 11.90
N PHE A 290 29.17 -7.84 11.70
CA PHE A 290 27.96 -7.25 11.12
C PHE A 290 27.71 -7.79 9.71
N THR A 291 28.74 -7.81 8.86
CA THR A 291 28.61 -8.35 7.50
C THR A 291 28.39 -9.86 7.49
N ALA A 292 29.02 -10.60 8.39
CA ALA A 292 28.83 -12.04 8.52
C ALA A 292 27.39 -12.37 8.96
N THR A 293 26.85 -11.71 10.01
CA THR A 293 25.47 -11.93 10.46
C THR A 293 24.44 -11.62 9.39
N ALA A 294 24.64 -10.58 8.58
CA ALA A 294 23.78 -10.26 7.45
C ALA A 294 23.77 -11.37 6.38
N ALA A 295 24.96 -11.84 6.02
CA ALA A 295 25.12 -12.95 5.05
C ALA A 295 24.48 -14.25 5.57
N ILE A 296 24.60 -14.53 6.86
CA ILE A 296 23.94 -15.69 7.51
C ILE A 296 22.43 -15.56 7.39
N LEU A 297 21.85 -14.40 7.72
CA LEU A 297 20.41 -14.15 7.60
C LEU A 297 19.87 -14.44 6.20
N ALA A 298 20.59 -13.95 5.17
CA ALA A 298 20.20 -14.18 3.79
C ALA A 298 20.22 -15.66 3.43
N ARG A 299 21.29 -16.38 3.83
CA ARG A 299 21.44 -17.83 3.56
C ARG A 299 20.43 -18.67 4.32
N LEU A 300 20.09 -18.30 5.55
CA LEU A 300 19.05 -18.97 6.34
C LEU A 300 17.70 -18.89 5.62
N ARG A 301 17.33 -17.71 5.12
CA ARG A 301 16.09 -17.54 4.35
C ARG A 301 16.08 -18.42 3.10
N ASP A 302 17.18 -18.45 2.34
CA ASP A 302 17.31 -19.30 1.15
C ASP A 302 17.17 -20.79 1.55
N ALA A 303 17.78 -21.20 2.67
CA ALA A 303 17.75 -22.59 3.14
C ALA A 303 16.37 -23.06 3.59
N VAL A 304 15.53 -22.18 4.19
CA VAL A 304 14.17 -22.54 4.64
C VAL A 304 13.34 -23.15 3.52
N GLY A 305 13.43 -22.61 2.30
CA GLY A 305 12.70 -23.11 1.13
C GLY A 305 13.16 -24.51 0.67
N HIS A 306 14.41 -24.91 0.95
CA HIS A 306 15.03 -26.13 0.46
C HIS A 306 14.97 -27.29 1.46
N ILE A 307 14.83 -27.02 2.74
CA ILE A 307 14.74 -28.06 3.79
C ILE A 307 13.40 -28.79 3.71
N ARG A 308 13.45 -30.11 3.91
CA ARG A 308 12.28 -30.97 4.08
C ARG A 308 12.00 -31.15 5.57
N GLY A 309 10.78 -30.87 5.99
CA GLY A 309 10.35 -31.05 7.39
C GLY A 309 10.04 -29.72 8.08
N GLY A 310 8.82 -29.60 8.63
CA GLY A 310 8.35 -28.37 9.28
C GLY A 310 9.17 -27.99 10.50
N VAL A 311 9.57 -28.95 11.31
CA VAL A 311 10.37 -28.70 12.52
C VAL A 311 11.73 -28.09 12.18
N ASP A 312 12.44 -28.65 11.19
CA ASP A 312 13.74 -28.14 10.77
C ASP A 312 13.61 -26.74 10.15
N ARG A 313 12.53 -26.49 9.34
CA ARG A 313 12.23 -25.15 8.79
C ARG A 313 11.98 -24.12 9.90
N LEU A 314 11.16 -24.47 10.90
CA LEU A 314 10.89 -23.60 12.03
C LEU A 314 12.16 -23.29 12.82
N SER A 315 13.01 -24.30 13.06
CA SER A 315 14.31 -24.11 13.71
C SER A 315 15.23 -23.14 12.96
N LEU A 316 15.20 -23.12 11.61
CA LEU A 316 15.94 -22.13 10.84
C LEU A 316 15.32 -20.73 10.93
N VAL A 317 14.00 -20.62 11.00
CA VAL A 317 13.33 -19.34 11.23
C VAL A 317 13.71 -18.75 12.59
N ASP A 318 13.71 -19.59 13.64
CA ASP A 318 14.09 -19.20 15.01
C ASP A 318 15.57 -18.82 15.10
N LEU A 319 16.44 -19.58 14.43
CA LEU A 319 17.85 -19.23 14.30
C LEU A 319 18.02 -17.88 13.60
N GLY A 320 17.23 -17.62 12.56
CA GLY A 320 17.19 -16.32 11.87
C GLY A 320 16.80 -15.18 12.82
N LEU A 321 15.87 -15.39 13.77
CA LEU A 321 15.53 -14.40 14.79
C LEU A 321 16.70 -14.10 15.73
N ALA A 322 17.44 -15.14 16.16
CA ALA A 322 18.60 -14.96 17.02
C ALA A 322 19.75 -14.21 16.31
N VAL A 323 20.02 -14.55 15.04
CA VAL A 323 21.03 -13.86 14.23
C VAL A 323 20.65 -12.40 13.97
N ASP A 324 19.37 -12.10 13.73
CA ASP A 324 18.87 -10.74 13.51
C ASP A 324 19.02 -9.87 14.78
N ALA A 325 18.73 -10.42 15.94
CA ALA A 325 18.94 -9.71 17.20
C ALA A 325 20.42 -9.32 17.40
N GLU A 326 21.35 -10.22 17.06
CA GLU A 326 22.79 -9.93 17.12
C GLU A 326 23.20 -8.90 16.04
N HIS A 327 22.67 -9.03 14.82
CA HIS A 327 22.92 -8.07 13.75
C HIS A 327 22.47 -6.65 14.15
N PHE A 328 21.27 -6.52 14.71
CA PHE A 328 20.74 -5.25 15.24
C PHE A 328 21.64 -4.68 16.36
N ARG A 329 22.08 -5.53 17.29
CA ARG A 329 23.02 -5.14 18.36
C ARG A 329 24.34 -4.61 17.82
N LEU A 330 24.90 -5.29 16.80
CA LEU A 330 26.15 -4.87 16.15
C LEU A 330 25.97 -3.53 15.42
N GLY A 331 24.84 -3.32 14.73
CA GLY A 331 24.49 -2.04 14.14
C GLY A 331 24.47 -0.91 15.18
N THR A 332 23.90 -1.14 16.37
CA THR A 332 23.90 -0.17 17.47
C THR A 332 25.32 0.16 17.95
N ILE A 333 26.21 -0.83 18.02
CA ILE A 333 27.63 -0.63 18.39
C ILE A 333 28.39 0.18 17.33
N LEU A 334 28.10 -0.05 16.05
CA LEU A 334 28.81 0.61 14.95
C LEU A 334 28.39 2.07 14.75
N ARG A 335 27.19 2.48 15.17
CA ARG A 335 26.65 3.84 14.99
C ARG A 335 27.63 4.97 15.36
N PRO A 336 28.27 4.97 16.54
CA PRO A 336 29.19 6.06 16.92
C PRO A 336 30.40 6.18 15.99
N SER A 337 30.80 5.11 15.31
CA SER A 337 31.97 5.07 14.43
C SER A 337 31.69 5.47 12.97
N LEU A 338 30.41 5.58 12.56
CA LEU A 338 30.03 5.88 11.19
C LEU A 338 30.67 7.15 10.62
N SER A 339 30.90 8.16 11.46
CA SER A 339 31.51 9.42 11.04
C SER A 339 32.95 9.30 10.61
N GLY A 340 33.63 8.22 10.97
CA GLY A 340 35.03 7.99 10.62
C GLY A 340 35.25 6.99 9.48
N LEU A 341 34.17 6.36 8.99
CA LEU A 341 34.25 5.35 7.92
C LEU A 341 34.31 6.02 6.54
N THR A 342 35.07 5.39 5.64
CA THR A 342 35.16 5.76 4.22
C THR A 342 33.86 5.43 3.50
N ARG A 343 33.64 6.04 2.33
CA ARG A 343 32.49 5.73 1.46
C ARG A 343 32.40 4.23 1.13
N ALA A 344 33.54 3.61 0.82
CA ALA A 344 33.60 2.17 0.53
C ALA A 344 33.16 1.31 1.72
N GLU A 345 33.59 1.65 2.95
CA GLU A 345 33.16 0.95 4.17
C GLU A 345 31.68 1.15 4.44
N LEU A 346 31.14 2.35 4.24
CA LEU A 346 29.72 2.62 4.38
C LEU A 346 28.88 1.87 3.34
N VAL A 347 29.33 1.78 2.08
CA VAL A 347 28.66 0.97 1.05
C VAL A 347 28.68 -0.52 1.40
N LEU A 348 29.77 -1.03 1.99
CA LEU A 348 29.82 -2.40 2.51
C LEU A 348 28.76 -2.65 3.60
N LEU A 349 28.55 -1.69 4.51
CA LEU A 349 27.51 -1.76 5.53
C LEU A 349 26.11 -1.69 4.94
N LEU A 350 25.87 -0.90 3.89
CA LEU A 350 24.60 -0.88 3.17
C LEU A 350 24.32 -2.22 2.51
N ARG A 351 25.29 -2.80 1.82
CA ARG A 351 25.17 -4.13 1.23
C ARG A 351 24.77 -5.17 2.29
N ALA A 352 25.47 -5.16 3.42
CA ALA A 352 25.12 -6.04 4.53
C ALA A 352 23.70 -5.78 5.05
N GLY A 353 23.30 -4.51 5.24
CA GLY A 353 21.95 -4.18 5.66
C GLY A 353 20.86 -4.65 4.68
N SER A 354 21.14 -4.62 3.35
CA SER A 354 20.22 -5.14 2.35
C SER A 354 20.09 -6.68 2.42
N ASP A 355 21.20 -7.40 2.65
CA ASP A 355 21.17 -8.85 2.88
C ASP A 355 20.40 -9.20 4.16
N ALA A 356 20.56 -8.42 5.23
CA ALA A 356 19.80 -8.60 6.47
C ALA A 356 18.30 -8.30 6.27
N ALA A 357 17.95 -7.25 5.54
CA ALA A 357 16.56 -6.94 5.20
C ALA A 357 15.91 -8.10 4.38
N TYR A 358 16.64 -8.67 3.44
CA TYR A 358 16.19 -9.87 2.73
C TYR A 358 16.00 -11.03 3.69
N GLY A 359 16.99 -11.37 4.51
CA GLY A 359 16.91 -12.44 5.48
C GLY A 359 15.77 -12.27 6.49
N ALA A 360 15.42 -11.02 6.83
CA ALA A 360 14.28 -10.69 7.66
C ALA A 360 12.92 -10.75 6.92
N GLY A 361 12.89 -10.93 5.61
CA GLY A 361 11.67 -10.97 4.81
C GLY A 361 11.12 -9.59 4.43
N LEU A 362 11.84 -8.53 4.72
CA LEU A 362 11.42 -7.15 4.45
C LEU A 362 11.50 -6.79 2.96
N VAL A 363 12.35 -7.47 2.20
CA VAL A 363 12.44 -7.39 0.74
C VAL A 363 12.50 -8.80 0.13
N ASN A 364 12.12 -8.94 -1.13
CA ASN A 364 12.14 -10.21 -1.85
C ASN A 364 13.48 -10.46 -2.58
N SER A 365 13.62 -11.62 -3.23
CA SER A 365 14.88 -12.03 -3.90
C SER A 365 15.20 -11.15 -5.11
N ARG A 366 14.18 -10.65 -5.84
CA ARG A 366 14.35 -9.74 -6.99
C ARG A 366 14.87 -8.38 -6.55
N GLN A 367 14.30 -7.83 -5.48
CA GLN A 367 14.76 -6.57 -4.88
C GLN A 367 16.20 -6.68 -4.36
N ARG A 368 16.53 -7.78 -3.69
CA ARG A 368 17.89 -8.06 -3.23
C ARG A 368 18.89 -8.10 -4.39
N ARG A 369 18.57 -8.80 -5.49
CA ARG A 369 19.43 -8.86 -6.68
C ARG A 369 19.66 -7.49 -7.29
N ALA A 370 18.59 -6.71 -7.46
CA ALA A 370 18.69 -5.36 -7.99
C ALA A 370 19.60 -4.45 -7.14
N LEU A 371 19.52 -4.57 -5.81
CA LEU A 371 20.43 -3.85 -4.90
C LEU A 371 21.87 -4.38 -4.97
N ALA A 372 22.06 -5.69 -5.11
CA ALA A 372 23.40 -6.28 -5.23
C ALA A 372 24.16 -5.72 -6.45
N GLU A 373 23.49 -5.59 -7.61
CA GLU A 373 24.02 -4.95 -8.81
C GLU A 373 24.47 -3.50 -8.54
N VAL A 374 23.61 -2.73 -7.85
CA VAL A 374 23.94 -1.35 -7.45
C VAL A 374 25.18 -1.28 -6.57
N PHE A 375 25.31 -2.16 -5.57
CA PHE A 375 26.47 -2.19 -4.69
C PHE A 375 27.73 -2.72 -5.37
N ASP A 376 27.62 -3.58 -6.38
CA ASP A 376 28.75 -4.02 -7.20
C ASP A 376 29.29 -2.84 -8.03
N ASP A 377 28.42 -2.04 -8.63
CA ASP A 377 28.78 -0.82 -9.37
C ASP A 377 29.47 0.23 -8.47
N LEU A 378 28.94 0.43 -7.24
CA LEU A 378 29.54 1.32 -6.23
C LEU A 378 30.88 0.80 -5.68
N GLY A 379 31.26 -0.44 -5.98
CA GLY A 379 32.56 -1.04 -5.64
C GLY A 379 33.74 -0.48 -6.45
N ALA A 380 33.51 0.30 -7.52
CA ALA A 380 34.56 0.96 -8.26
C ALA A 380 35.32 1.97 -7.37
N PRO A 381 36.69 2.09 -7.46
CA PRO A 381 37.44 2.97 -6.60
C PRO A 381 37.14 4.48 -6.78
N GLU A 382 36.79 4.89 -8.00
CA GLU A 382 36.48 6.27 -8.39
C GLU A 382 35.30 6.26 -9.39
N PRO A 383 34.02 5.99 -8.95
CA PRO A 383 32.86 6.13 -9.82
C PRO A 383 32.66 7.59 -10.25
N SER A 384 31.94 7.81 -11.36
CA SER A 384 31.47 9.15 -11.68
C SER A 384 30.53 9.68 -10.59
N LEU A 385 30.45 10.99 -10.39
CA LEU A 385 29.53 11.57 -9.41
C LEU A 385 28.07 11.26 -9.78
N SER A 386 27.75 11.22 -11.06
CA SER A 386 26.43 10.82 -11.55
C SER A 386 26.10 9.38 -11.15
N ASP A 387 26.99 8.42 -11.43
CA ASP A 387 26.76 7.01 -11.05
C ASP A 387 26.66 6.85 -9.52
N TYR A 388 27.55 7.51 -8.77
CA TYR A 388 27.52 7.48 -7.31
C TYR A 388 26.18 7.99 -6.76
N HIS A 389 25.70 9.13 -7.26
CA HIS A 389 24.42 9.70 -6.86
C HIS A 389 23.24 8.80 -7.24
N ASP A 390 23.15 8.39 -8.51
CA ASP A 390 22.03 7.56 -9.01
C ASP A 390 21.95 6.20 -8.33
N ARG A 391 23.10 5.57 -8.03
CA ARG A 391 23.14 4.28 -7.32
C ARG A 391 22.72 4.42 -5.85
N LEU A 392 23.08 5.50 -5.18
CA LEU A 392 22.65 5.77 -3.81
C LEU A 392 21.15 6.10 -3.74
N GLU A 393 20.62 6.89 -4.69
CA GLU A 393 19.19 7.14 -4.81
C GLU A 393 18.40 5.83 -4.97
N TYR A 394 18.94 4.91 -5.77
CA TYR A 394 18.33 3.60 -5.92
C TYR A 394 18.42 2.76 -4.63
N ALA A 395 19.56 2.75 -3.97
CA ALA A 395 19.71 2.04 -2.68
C ALA A 395 18.78 2.61 -1.60
N ALA A 396 18.42 3.89 -1.67
CA ALA A 396 17.46 4.53 -0.77
C ALA A 396 16.01 4.04 -0.95
N LEU A 397 15.71 3.25 -1.97
CA LEU A 397 14.38 2.63 -2.13
C LEU A 397 14.11 1.51 -1.11
N LEU A 398 15.16 0.90 -0.54
CA LEU A 398 15.03 -0.26 0.36
C LEU A 398 14.13 -0.01 1.57
N PRO A 399 14.23 1.09 2.35
CA PRO A 399 13.31 1.37 3.45
C PRO A 399 11.85 1.49 3.01
N GLY A 400 11.60 2.12 1.87
CA GLY A 400 10.26 2.21 1.27
C GLY A 400 9.71 0.83 0.90
N TRP A 401 10.49 0.00 0.22
CA TRP A 401 10.11 -1.37 -0.14
C TRP A 401 9.77 -2.21 1.08
N SER A 402 10.57 -2.09 2.14
CA SER A 402 10.38 -2.80 3.40
C SER A 402 9.10 -2.38 4.11
N THR A 403 8.81 -1.08 4.10
CA THR A 403 7.57 -0.52 4.64
C THR A 403 6.37 -1.07 3.88
N GLN A 404 6.42 -1.13 2.56
CA GLN A 404 5.34 -1.67 1.74
C GLN A 404 5.13 -3.17 1.97
N SER A 405 6.20 -3.93 2.12
CA SER A 405 6.13 -5.36 2.47
C SER A 405 5.39 -5.58 3.80
N LEU A 406 5.68 -4.80 4.82
CA LEU A 406 4.95 -4.87 6.10
C LEU A 406 3.50 -4.40 5.96
N ARG A 407 3.25 -3.32 5.23
CA ARG A 407 1.89 -2.80 5.00
C ARG A 407 0.99 -3.80 4.29
N MET A 408 1.51 -4.54 3.31
CA MET A 408 0.77 -5.60 2.60
C MET A 408 0.14 -6.61 3.55
N HIS A 409 0.80 -6.92 4.66
CA HIS A 409 0.36 -7.96 5.61
C HIS A 409 -0.35 -7.43 6.84
N PHE A 410 -0.02 -6.20 7.29
CA PHE A 410 -0.41 -5.74 8.62
C PHE A 410 -1.18 -4.42 8.62
N PHE A 411 -1.27 -3.69 7.51
CA PHE A 411 -1.89 -2.37 7.52
C PHE A 411 -3.39 -2.44 7.83
N GLU A 412 -4.15 -3.27 7.11
CA GLU A 412 -5.59 -3.45 7.37
C GLU A 412 -5.86 -4.04 8.77
N PRO A 413 -5.18 -5.13 9.21
CA PRO A 413 -5.29 -5.63 10.57
C PRO A 413 -4.99 -4.59 11.65
N MET A 414 -3.95 -3.79 11.44
CA MET A 414 -3.55 -2.72 12.36
C MET A 414 -4.62 -1.61 12.43
N GLN A 415 -5.11 -1.14 11.27
CA GLN A 415 -6.19 -0.15 11.21
C GLN A 415 -7.44 -0.68 11.90
N LYS A 416 -7.82 -1.94 11.62
CA LYS A 416 -9.01 -2.55 12.21
C LYS A 416 -8.94 -2.57 13.74
N LEU A 417 -7.82 -2.97 14.31
CA LEU A 417 -7.64 -2.92 15.76
C LEU A 417 -7.42 -1.50 16.29
N GLY A 418 -6.89 -0.58 15.48
CA GLY A 418 -6.76 0.85 15.80
C GLY A 418 -8.10 1.53 16.08
N GLU A 419 -9.18 1.09 15.43
CA GLU A 419 -10.55 1.58 15.70
C GLU A 419 -10.98 1.38 17.17
N ILE A 420 -10.43 0.38 17.85
CA ILE A 420 -10.78 0.01 19.24
C ILE A 420 -9.64 0.23 20.24
N GLU A 421 -8.40 0.34 19.77
CA GLU A 421 -7.21 0.64 20.60
C GLU A 421 -6.14 1.36 19.76
N GLY A 422 -5.98 2.66 19.99
CA GLY A 422 -5.05 3.50 19.20
C GLY A 422 -3.58 3.07 19.24
N ARG A 423 -3.12 2.32 20.26
CA ARG A 423 -1.75 1.79 20.31
C ARG A 423 -1.45 0.76 19.22
N ALA A 424 -2.49 0.16 18.63
CA ALA A 424 -2.30 -0.74 17.49
C ALA A 424 -1.62 -0.03 16.31
N GLU A 425 -1.85 1.26 16.12
CA GLU A 425 -1.27 2.06 15.04
C GLU A 425 0.26 2.19 15.12
N LEU A 426 0.85 1.94 16.29
CA LEU A 426 2.30 1.97 16.47
C LEU A 426 2.99 0.70 15.97
N PHE A 427 2.24 -0.36 15.67
CA PHE A 427 2.78 -1.68 15.35
C PHE A 427 3.80 -1.63 14.21
N LEU A 428 3.44 -1.05 13.05
CA LEU A 428 4.33 -0.99 11.88
C LEU A 428 5.60 -0.20 12.16
N GLN A 429 5.49 0.94 12.83
CA GLN A 429 6.65 1.77 13.15
C GLN A 429 7.62 1.04 14.08
N ASP A 430 7.11 0.32 15.08
CA ASP A 430 7.95 -0.42 16.01
C ASP A 430 8.61 -1.63 15.35
N GLN A 431 7.92 -2.27 14.35
CA GLN A 431 8.55 -3.32 13.54
C GLN A 431 9.74 -2.76 12.73
N LEU A 432 9.60 -1.61 12.09
CA LEU A 432 10.66 -0.97 11.32
C LEU A 432 11.83 -0.53 12.21
N ARG A 433 11.54 0.13 13.33
CA ARG A 433 12.55 0.63 14.27
C ARG A 433 13.38 -0.47 14.94
N SER A 434 12.79 -1.65 15.12
CA SER A 434 13.45 -2.82 15.70
C SER A 434 14.12 -3.74 14.68
N SER A 435 14.30 -3.29 13.45
CA SER A 435 14.89 -4.07 12.34
C SER A 435 16.24 -3.49 11.88
N ALA A 436 16.92 -4.24 11.01
CA ALA A 436 18.15 -3.79 10.33
C ALA A 436 17.99 -2.46 9.59
N LEU A 437 16.77 -2.07 9.24
CA LEU A 437 16.46 -0.82 8.54
C LEU A 437 16.82 0.42 9.34
N PHE A 438 16.76 0.35 10.67
CA PHE A 438 17.13 1.50 11.51
C PHE A 438 18.57 1.94 11.28
N PHE A 439 19.49 0.98 11.25
CA PHE A 439 20.90 1.25 10.96
C PHE A 439 21.13 1.56 9.47
N TYR A 440 20.49 0.83 8.58
CA TYR A 440 20.58 1.07 7.14
C TYR A 440 20.18 2.50 6.76
N SER A 441 19.06 2.98 7.32
CA SER A 441 18.55 4.33 7.05
C SER A 441 19.56 5.41 7.47
N GLU A 442 20.26 5.22 8.57
CA GLU A 442 21.28 6.17 9.03
C GLU A 442 22.50 6.19 8.11
N VAL A 443 22.92 5.02 7.61
CA VAL A 443 24.09 4.92 6.70
C VAL A 443 23.75 5.50 5.32
N ILE A 444 22.57 5.17 4.76
CA ILE A 444 22.16 5.67 3.45
C ILE A 444 21.92 7.18 3.47
N ASP A 445 21.29 7.71 4.54
CA ASP A 445 21.09 9.16 4.68
C ASP A 445 22.42 9.92 4.66
N ARG A 446 23.42 9.40 5.35
CA ARG A 446 24.78 9.99 5.36
C ARG A 446 25.44 10.00 3.97
N LEU A 447 25.36 8.89 3.23
CA LEU A 447 25.93 8.80 1.89
C LEU A 447 25.16 9.66 0.87
N LEU A 448 23.84 9.72 0.97
CA LEU A 448 23.01 10.61 0.15
C LEU A 448 23.30 12.08 0.46
N GLN A 449 23.48 12.45 1.72
CA GLN A 449 23.87 13.80 2.08
C GLN A 449 25.19 14.20 1.44
N ASP A 450 26.19 13.32 1.48
CA ASP A 450 27.47 13.50 0.79
C ASP A 450 27.32 13.63 -0.73
N ALA A 451 26.55 12.72 -1.36
CA ALA A 451 26.29 12.75 -2.79
C ALA A 451 25.55 14.02 -3.22
N ASN A 452 24.50 14.39 -2.50
CA ASN A 452 23.73 15.61 -2.75
C ASN A 452 24.60 16.88 -2.60
N LEU A 453 25.44 16.93 -1.59
CA LEU A 453 26.37 18.06 -1.39
C LEU A 453 27.34 18.22 -2.57
N GLN A 454 27.91 17.10 -3.04
CA GLN A 454 28.83 17.11 -4.18
C GLN A 454 28.10 17.45 -5.49
N ALA A 455 26.92 16.89 -5.72
CA ALA A 455 26.08 17.15 -6.88
C ALA A 455 25.40 18.52 -6.84
N GLY A 456 25.39 19.21 -5.68
CA GLY A 456 24.64 20.46 -5.52
C GLY A 456 23.12 20.29 -5.55
N VAL A 457 22.65 19.08 -5.25
CA VAL A 457 21.22 18.81 -5.05
C VAL A 457 20.83 19.23 -3.64
N GLU A 458 19.90 20.16 -3.52
CA GLU A 458 19.47 20.69 -2.24
C GLU A 458 18.14 20.05 -1.81
N ARG A 459 18.14 19.43 -0.62
CA ARG A 459 16.93 18.91 0.04
C ARG A 459 16.81 19.54 1.41
N THR A 460 15.80 20.39 1.58
CA THR A 460 15.56 21.09 2.83
C THR A 460 14.14 20.94 3.32
N LEU A 461 14.00 20.87 4.62
CA LEU A 461 12.73 20.87 5.33
C LEU A 461 12.84 21.87 6.49
N PHE A 462 12.23 23.07 6.33
CA PHE A 462 12.27 24.20 7.29
C PHE A 462 13.71 24.55 7.72
N ASP A 463 14.51 24.98 6.76
CA ASP A 463 15.94 25.36 6.91
C ASP A 463 16.88 24.20 7.35
N ARG A 464 16.34 22.99 7.51
CA ARG A 464 17.15 21.80 7.83
C ARG A 464 17.47 21.03 6.56
N ARG A 465 18.75 20.82 6.28
CA ARG A 465 19.17 19.90 5.21
C ARG A 465 18.88 18.46 5.62
N VAL A 466 18.33 17.69 4.68
CA VAL A 466 18.09 16.25 4.82
C VAL A 466 18.82 15.52 3.69
N GLY A 467 19.41 14.37 3.99
CA GLY A 467 20.08 13.53 3.00
C GLY A 467 19.05 12.76 2.17
N GLY A 468 18.12 12.11 2.84
CA GLY A 468 17.01 11.35 2.28
C GLY A 468 15.67 11.74 2.85
N GLY A 469 14.65 10.95 2.52
CA GLY A 469 13.30 11.11 3.06
C GLY A 469 12.43 12.17 2.39
N LEU A 470 12.97 12.93 1.42
CA LEU A 470 12.21 13.80 0.52
C LEU A 470 12.49 13.38 -0.93
N THR A 471 11.46 12.99 -1.67
CA THR A 471 11.58 12.59 -3.08
C THR A 471 10.60 13.39 -3.94
N ALA A 472 11.11 14.10 -4.94
CA ALA A 472 10.30 14.81 -5.92
C ALA A 472 9.60 13.79 -6.82
N LEU A 473 8.28 13.61 -6.68
CA LEU A 473 7.46 12.76 -7.55
C LEU A 473 6.95 13.52 -8.76
N ASN A 474 6.61 14.78 -8.56
CA ASN A 474 6.22 15.69 -9.63
C ASN A 474 6.90 17.05 -9.43
N PRO A 475 7.69 17.51 -10.42
CA PRO A 475 8.30 18.82 -10.36
C PRO A 475 7.28 19.95 -10.33
N GLY A 476 7.57 21.00 -9.58
CA GLY A 476 6.71 22.17 -9.51
C GLY A 476 7.09 23.13 -8.40
N LEU A 477 6.44 24.28 -8.40
CA LEU A 477 6.58 25.30 -7.37
C LEU A 477 5.18 25.72 -6.89
N ALA A 478 4.94 25.63 -5.60
CA ALA A 478 3.68 26.03 -4.98
C ALA A 478 3.90 26.79 -3.68
N ARG A 479 2.97 27.69 -3.36
CA ARG A 479 2.85 28.34 -2.05
C ARG A 479 1.44 28.15 -1.52
N GLY A 480 1.30 27.91 -0.22
CA GLY A 480 -0.02 27.69 0.36
C GLY A 480 0.04 27.38 1.86
N VAL A 481 -1.13 27.13 2.45
CA VAL A 481 -1.24 26.75 3.86
C VAL A 481 -1.00 25.25 4.00
N LEU A 482 -0.13 24.85 4.91
CA LEU A 482 0.16 23.42 5.18
C LEU A 482 -0.95 22.78 6.02
N TYR A 483 -1.50 21.66 5.55
CA TYR A 483 -2.47 20.83 6.26
C TYR A 483 -1.93 19.39 6.34
N THR A 484 -1.84 18.85 7.55
CA THR A 484 -1.28 17.51 7.79
C THR A 484 -2.30 16.50 8.32
N THR A 485 -3.54 16.95 8.59
CA THR A 485 -4.61 16.15 9.21
C THR A 485 -5.87 16.03 8.35
N ALA A 486 -5.79 16.41 7.07
CA ALA A 486 -6.95 16.34 6.16
C ALA A 486 -7.38 14.89 5.88
N ASP A 487 -8.70 14.65 5.89
CA ASP A 487 -9.27 13.35 5.48
C ASP A 487 -9.54 13.33 3.97
N PRO A 488 -8.83 12.50 3.19
CA PRO A 488 -9.03 12.41 1.74
C PRO A 488 -10.46 12.03 1.32
N ARG A 489 -11.23 11.40 2.22
CA ARG A 489 -12.63 11.00 1.97
C ARG A 489 -13.63 12.17 2.09
N ARG A 490 -13.17 13.35 2.50
CA ARG A 490 -13.98 14.54 2.66
C ARG A 490 -13.53 15.64 1.68
N PRO A 491 -13.97 15.60 0.41
CA PRO A 491 -13.54 16.55 -0.61
C PRO A 491 -13.76 18.02 -0.23
N ASP A 492 -14.82 18.31 0.53
CA ASP A 492 -15.17 19.66 0.97
C ASP A 492 -14.16 20.26 1.97
N SER A 493 -13.28 19.46 2.54
CA SER A 493 -12.24 19.92 3.46
C SER A 493 -11.00 20.49 2.75
N PHE A 494 -10.90 20.35 1.42
CA PHE A 494 -9.75 20.78 0.66
C PHE A 494 -9.94 22.19 0.10
N ARG A 495 -8.88 22.96 0.20
CA ARG A 495 -8.79 24.33 -0.32
C ARG A 495 -7.79 24.36 -1.48
N HIS A 496 -8.11 25.09 -2.52
CA HIS A 496 -7.23 25.26 -3.69
C HIS A 496 -5.90 25.98 -3.38
N ASP A 497 -5.83 26.71 -2.26
CA ASP A 497 -4.64 27.38 -1.75
C ASP A 497 -3.89 26.53 -0.68
N GLY A 498 -4.30 25.29 -0.45
CA GLY A 498 -3.71 24.39 0.53
C GLY A 498 -2.61 23.49 -0.01
N ILE A 499 -1.62 23.19 0.81
CA ILE A 499 -0.62 22.16 0.61
C ILE A 499 -0.91 21.06 1.62
N TYR A 500 -1.14 19.82 1.13
CA TYR A 500 -1.69 18.74 1.94
C TYR A 500 -0.74 17.57 2.09
N LEU A 501 -0.52 17.13 3.33
CA LEU A 501 0.07 15.84 3.61
C LEU A 501 -1.00 14.76 3.50
N LEU A 502 -0.88 13.90 2.50
CA LEU A 502 -1.85 12.88 2.16
C LEU A 502 -1.26 11.47 2.38
N PRO A 503 -2.10 10.45 2.59
CA PRO A 503 -1.66 9.06 2.51
C PRO A 503 -1.01 8.78 1.15
N GLU A 504 -0.20 7.74 1.09
CA GLU A 504 0.53 7.34 -0.10
C GLU A 504 -0.37 7.13 -1.33
N THR A 505 -1.55 6.59 -1.12
CA THR A 505 -2.56 6.38 -2.17
C THR A 505 -3.84 7.11 -1.83
N ILE A 506 -4.28 7.97 -2.75
CA ILE A 506 -5.61 8.57 -2.76
C ILE A 506 -6.28 8.22 -4.08
N ALA A 507 -7.56 7.90 -4.04
CA ALA A 507 -8.31 7.55 -5.25
C ALA A 507 -8.51 8.75 -6.18
N GLU A 508 -8.47 9.95 -5.62
CA GLU A 508 -8.88 11.18 -6.30
C GLU A 508 -8.02 12.36 -5.86
N LEU A 509 -7.65 13.21 -6.82
CA LEU A 509 -6.92 14.46 -6.55
C LEU A 509 -7.91 15.58 -6.21
N PRO A 510 -7.88 16.11 -4.98
CA PRO A 510 -8.62 17.33 -4.66
C PRO A 510 -7.97 18.57 -5.29
N PRO A 511 -8.71 19.69 -5.44
CA PRO A 511 -8.13 20.94 -5.93
C PRO A 511 -7.23 21.54 -4.85
N VAL A 512 -5.91 21.41 -5.01
CA VAL A 512 -4.88 21.82 -4.04
C VAL A 512 -3.74 22.54 -4.72
N ALA A 513 -2.96 23.34 -3.97
CA ALA A 513 -1.77 24.01 -4.49
C ALA A 513 -0.57 23.05 -4.57
N GLY A 514 -0.42 22.15 -3.62
CA GLY A 514 0.67 21.19 -3.57
C GLY A 514 0.31 19.94 -2.77
N ILE A 515 1.03 18.86 -3.03
CA ILE A 515 0.83 17.56 -2.40
C ILE A 515 2.14 17.12 -1.73
N LEU A 516 2.01 16.65 -0.51
CA LEU A 516 3.02 15.86 0.19
C LEU A 516 2.41 14.49 0.45
N THR A 517 3.07 13.40 0.06
CA THR A 517 2.56 12.04 0.25
C THR A 517 3.42 11.26 1.25
N GLN A 518 2.78 10.47 2.10
CA GLN A 518 3.50 9.58 3.03
C GLN A 518 3.98 8.33 2.26
N GLY A 519 5.08 8.50 1.51
CA GLY A 519 5.63 7.48 0.63
C GLY A 519 5.50 7.85 -0.86
N ALA A 520 6.23 7.13 -1.71
CA ALA A 520 6.31 7.43 -3.14
C ALA A 520 5.05 7.04 -3.93
N GLY A 521 4.31 6.04 -3.46
CA GLY A 521 3.12 5.55 -4.13
C GLY A 521 3.39 4.99 -5.53
N ASN A 522 2.34 4.91 -6.34
CA ASN A 522 2.44 4.55 -7.75
C ASN A 522 2.55 5.82 -8.61
N PRO A 523 3.71 6.11 -9.24
CA PRO A 523 3.92 7.33 -10.02
C PRO A 523 3.07 7.41 -11.29
N LEU A 524 2.48 6.30 -11.73
CA LEU A 524 1.58 6.20 -12.88
C LEU A 524 0.10 6.11 -12.47
N SER A 525 -0.25 6.32 -11.21
CA SER A 525 -1.66 6.40 -10.80
C SER A 525 -2.34 7.64 -11.41
N HIS A 526 -3.66 7.55 -11.58
CA HIS A 526 -4.47 8.68 -12.11
C HIS A 526 -4.22 9.99 -11.36
N VAL A 527 -4.08 9.93 -10.04
CA VAL A 527 -3.82 11.13 -9.20
C VAL A 527 -2.45 11.72 -9.49
N GLN A 528 -1.43 10.89 -9.63
CA GLN A 528 -0.06 11.35 -9.92
C GLN A 528 0.04 11.92 -11.34
N LEU A 529 -0.57 11.27 -12.32
CA LEU A 529 -0.62 11.75 -13.69
C LEU A 529 -1.40 13.08 -13.80
N LEU A 530 -2.51 13.20 -13.08
CA LEU A 530 -3.29 14.44 -13.02
C LEU A 530 -2.52 15.58 -12.34
N ALA A 531 -1.84 15.30 -11.21
CA ALA A 531 -1.00 16.28 -10.54
C ALA A 531 0.12 16.79 -11.45
N ARG A 532 0.75 15.88 -12.22
CA ARG A 532 1.78 16.20 -13.21
C ARG A 532 1.25 17.07 -14.34
N ASN A 533 0.09 16.74 -14.87
CA ASN A 533 -0.57 17.50 -15.91
C ASN A 533 -0.97 18.93 -15.44
N LEU A 534 -1.44 19.07 -14.21
CA LEU A 534 -1.80 20.37 -13.63
C LEU A 534 -0.58 21.16 -13.11
N GLY A 535 0.62 20.58 -13.11
CA GLY A 535 1.85 21.21 -12.58
C GLY A 535 1.80 21.40 -11.07
N ILE A 536 1.02 20.57 -10.36
CA ILE A 536 0.97 20.56 -8.89
C ILE A 536 2.21 19.83 -8.39
N PRO A 537 3.10 20.47 -7.63
CA PRO A 537 4.25 19.79 -7.06
C PRO A 537 3.79 18.67 -6.14
N ASN A 538 4.43 17.50 -6.28
CA ASN A 538 4.21 16.39 -5.38
C ASN A 538 5.54 15.87 -4.86
N VAL A 539 5.65 15.78 -3.54
CA VAL A 539 6.84 15.30 -2.83
C VAL A 539 6.46 14.14 -1.93
N ALA A 540 7.13 13.01 -2.10
CA ALA A 540 7.06 11.93 -1.13
C ALA A 540 7.88 12.29 0.11
N VAL A 541 7.30 12.06 1.28
CA VAL A 541 7.88 12.35 2.58
C VAL A 541 7.96 11.07 3.40
N ASP A 542 9.15 10.76 3.88
CA ASP A 542 9.36 9.64 4.78
C ASP A 542 8.66 9.85 6.12
N SER A 543 8.24 8.76 6.74
CA SER A 543 7.54 8.78 8.03
C SER A 543 8.33 9.46 9.15
N SER A 544 9.66 9.45 9.09
CA SER A 544 10.55 10.12 10.05
C SER A 544 10.45 11.64 10.01
N LEU A 545 10.03 12.22 8.88
CA LEU A 545 9.90 13.68 8.68
C LEU A 545 8.47 14.20 8.91
N VAL A 546 7.48 13.31 9.02
CA VAL A 546 6.06 13.68 9.17
C VAL A 546 5.81 14.53 10.42
N GLU A 547 6.46 14.22 11.55
CA GLU A 547 6.30 15.00 12.78
C GLU A 547 6.83 16.43 12.66
N VAL A 548 7.87 16.63 11.84
CA VAL A 548 8.39 17.98 11.54
C VAL A 548 7.33 18.77 10.76
N LEU A 549 6.69 18.16 9.77
CA LEU A 549 5.58 18.78 9.03
C LEU A 549 4.41 19.13 9.97
N ARG A 550 4.00 18.18 10.82
CA ARG A 550 2.90 18.39 11.77
C ARG A 550 3.15 19.56 12.72
N SER A 551 4.40 19.79 13.11
CA SER A 551 4.76 20.95 13.96
C SER A 551 4.59 22.29 13.23
N HIS A 552 4.40 22.28 11.90
CA HIS A 552 4.18 23.46 11.05
C HIS A 552 2.76 23.53 10.47
N GLU A 553 1.82 22.71 10.99
CA GLU A 553 0.40 22.75 10.62
C GLU A 553 -0.15 24.17 10.65
N GLY A 554 -0.88 24.56 9.60
CA GLY A 554 -1.52 25.89 9.49
C GLY A 554 -0.60 27.04 9.09
N LYS A 555 0.71 26.81 8.92
CA LYS A 555 1.64 27.83 8.43
C LYS A 555 1.57 27.95 6.92
N HIS A 556 1.88 29.15 6.41
CA HIS A 556 2.13 29.38 5.00
C HIS A 556 3.52 28.83 4.63
N VAL A 557 3.57 27.94 3.65
CA VAL A 557 4.79 27.27 3.20
C VAL A 557 4.95 27.37 1.69
N VAL A 558 6.19 27.17 1.24
CA VAL A 558 6.53 26.98 -0.17
C VAL A 558 7.07 25.58 -0.36
N VAL A 559 6.61 24.90 -1.40
CA VAL A 559 7.15 23.63 -1.89
C VAL A 559 7.76 23.86 -3.26
N ALA A 560 9.06 23.64 -3.37
CA ALA A 560 9.80 23.64 -4.64
C ALA A 560 10.36 22.24 -4.87
N ALA A 561 9.98 21.60 -5.98
CA ALA A 561 10.46 20.30 -6.39
C ALA A 561 11.06 20.39 -7.80
N GLY A 562 12.37 20.14 -7.92
CA GLY A 562 13.09 20.14 -9.19
C GLY A 562 13.17 18.77 -9.83
N ARG A 563 13.47 18.71 -11.12
CA ARG A 563 13.71 17.45 -11.87
C ARG A 563 15.04 16.79 -11.49
N SER A 564 15.98 17.55 -10.93
CA SER A 564 17.25 17.03 -10.41
C SER A 564 17.11 16.29 -9.07
N GLY A 565 15.87 16.15 -8.53
CA GLY A 565 15.63 15.61 -7.20
C GLY A 565 15.81 16.62 -6.06
N ALA A 566 16.07 17.90 -6.37
CA ALA A 566 16.06 18.96 -5.37
C ALA A 566 14.66 19.19 -4.81
N VAL A 567 14.53 19.29 -3.49
CA VAL A 567 13.27 19.54 -2.81
C VAL A 567 13.48 20.55 -1.70
N GLN A 568 12.67 21.60 -1.70
CA GLN A 568 12.69 22.60 -0.64
C GLN A 568 11.25 22.79 -0.12
N ILE A 569 11.05 22.50 1.15
CA ILE A 569 9.80 22.75 1.88
C ILE A 569 10.14 23.74 2.99
N GLU A 570 9.70 24.99 2.84
CA GLU A 570 10.13 26.09 3.67
C GLU A 570 8.97 26.98 4.10
N GLU A 571 9.12 27.74 5.20
CA GLU A 571 8.15 28.79 5.53
C GLU A 571 8.17 29.87 4.42
N ASP A 572 6.97 30.32 4.02
CA ASP A 572 6.83 31.36 3.00
C ASP A 572 7.37 32.71 3.50
N GLY A 573 7.87 33.52 2.57
CA GLY A 573 8.44 34.82 2.89
C GLY A 573 8.96 35.54 1.64
N PRO A 574 9.45 36.80 1.79
CA PRO A 574 9.86 37.66 0.67
C PRO A 574 10.94 37.07 -0.24
N ARG A 575 11.74 36.14 0.28
CA ARG A 575 12.78 35.44 -0.53
C ARG A 575 12.19 34.64 -1.67
N TRP A 576 10.94 34.20 -1.54
CA TRP A 576 10.25 33.39 -2.53
C TRP A 576 9.54 34.21 -3.61
N ASP A 577 9.30 35.51 -3.39
CA ASP A 577 8.53 36.34 -4.33
C ASP A 577 9.17 36.39 -5.73
N ALA A 578 10.51 36.37 -5.79
CA ALA A 578 11.21 36.29 -7.07
C ALA A 578 11.02 34.97 -7.81
N ALA A 579 10.89 33.85 -7.09
CA ALA A 579 10.65 32.51 -7.66
C ALA A 579 9.26 32.38 -8.29
N PHE A 580 8.29 33.18 -7.81
CA PHE A 580 6.93 33.27 -8.36
C PHE A 580 6.74 34.40 -9.40
N GLY A 581 7.84 35.07 -9.82
CA GLY A 581 7.79 36.08 -10.89
C GLY A 581 7.10 37.38 -10.52
N GLY A 582 6.84 37.64 -9.25
CA GLY A 582 6.11 38.84 -8.78
C GLY A 582 4.60 38.80 -9.08
N GLU A 583 4.09 37.75 -9.65
CA GLU A 583 2.66 37.53 -9.79
C GLU A 583 2.08 37.03 -8.45
N ALA A 584 1.07 37.74 -7.94
CA ALA A 584 0.19 37.16 -6.94
C ALA A 584 -0.34 35.82 -7.49
N SER A 585 -0.30 34.75 -6.68
CA SER A 585 -0.85 33.43 -7.06
C SER A 585 -2.08 33.64 -7.92
N PRO A 586 -2.15 33.06 -9.15
CA PRO A 586 -3.37 33.20 -9.94
C PRO A 586 -4.48 32.51 -9.18
N THR A 587 -5.31 33.29 -8.51
CA THR A 587 -6.55 32.85 -7.86
C THR A 587 -7.64 32.46 -8.87
N GLY A 588 -7.29 32.27 -10.16
CA GLY A 588 -8.15 31.80 -11.22
C GLY A 588 -7.37 30.84 -12.12
N GLY A 589 -7.59 29.53 -11.99
CA GLY A 589 -7.19 28.57 -13.00
C GLY A 589 -7.72 29.00 -14.38
N ALA A 590 -6.98 28.66 -15.46
CA ALA A 590 -7.49 28.85 -16.80
C ALA A 590 -8.85 28.16 -16.93
N LEU A 591 -9.89 28.89 -17.31
CA LEU A 591 -11.22 28.31 -17.55
C LEU A 591 -11.15 27.50 -18.84
N PHE A 592 -11.50 26.24 -18.76
CA PHE A 592 -11.61 25.34 -19.93
C PHE A 592 -12.92 25.63 -20.67
N ALA A 593 -12.87 25.59 -21.99
CA ALA A 593 -14.06 25.76 -22.82
C ALA A 593 -14.29 24.52 -23.68
N PRO A 594 -15.51 23.95 -23.72
CA PRO A 594 -15.83 22.91 -24.68
C PRO A 594 -15.75 23.46 -26.11
N ASP A 595 -15.14 22.68 -27.04
CA ASP A 595 -15.10 23.07 -28.47
C ASP A 595 -16.43 22.75 -29.14
N LEU A 596 -17.35 23.73 -29.07
CA LEU A 596 -18.68 23.57 -29.65
C LEU A 596 -18.67 23.60 -31.18
N ALA A 597 -17.62 24.14 -31.82
CA ALA A 597 -17.53 24.16 -33.28
C ALA A 597 -17.18 22.78 -33.87
N LYS A 598 -16.49 21.94 -33.08
CA LYS A 598 -16.16 20.57 -33.46
C LYS A 598 -17.31 19.58 -33.22
N LEU A 599 -18.22 19.90 -32.31
CA LEU A 599 -19.27 18.99 -31.84
C LEU A 599 -20.34 18.72 -32.92
N ASP A 600 -20.56 17.43 -33.21
CA ASP A 600 -21.60 16.97 -34.17
C ASP A 600 -22.64 16.11 -33.44
N LEU A 601 -23.76 16.75 -33.07
CA LEU A 601 -24.88 16.08 -32.39
C LEU A 601 -25.91 15.45 -33.39
N SER A 602 -25.61 15.49 -34.67
CA SER A 602 -26.50 14.89 -35.69
C SER A 602 -26.36 13.37 -35.83
N VAL A 603 -25.22 12.81 -35.33
CA VAL A 603 -24.96 11.39 -35.34
C VAL A 603 -25.77 10.74 -34.21
N ARG A 604 -26.76 9.90 -34.59
CA ARG A 604 -27.73 9.27 -33.70
C ARG A 604 -27.79 7.76 -33.91
N GLU A 605 -26.72 7.16 -34.39
CA GLU A 605 -26.56 5.71 -34.57
C GLU A 605 -25.56 5.15 -33.57
N PHE A 606 -25.75 3.91 -33.15
CA PHE A 606 -24.74 3.19 -32.36
C PHE A 606 -23.57 2.82 -33.27
N LEU A 607 -22.36 3.19 -32.86
CA LEU A 607 -21.15 3.06 -33.68
C LEU A 607 -20.32 1.87 -33.17
N SER A 608 -19.81 1.04 -34.11
CA SER A 608 -18.80 0.04 -33.78
C SER A 608 -17.44 0.71 -33.54
N LEU A 609 -16.62 0.15 -32.64
CA LEU A 609 -15.23 0.59 -32.54
C LEU A 609 -14.44 0.44 -33.85
N ASP A 610 -14.80 -0.51 -34.69
CA ASP A 610 -14.19 -0.70 -36.02
C ASP A 610 -14.43 0.50 -36.97
N GLU A 611 -15.49 1.28 -36.73
CA GLU A 611 -15.87 2.46 -37.52
C GLU A 611 -15.22 3.75 -37.03
N LEU A 612 -14.82 3.80 -35.73
CA LEU A 612 -14.30 5.00 -35.08
C LEU A 612 -12.82 5.23 -35.37
N ARG A 613 -12.43 6.50 -35.46
CA ARG A 613 -11.05 6.94 -35.63
C ARG A 613 -10.73 8.06 -34.64
N ALA A 614 -9.44 8.31 -34.40
CA ALA A 614 -8.98 9.38 -33.52
C ALA A 614 -9.59 10.76 -33.85
N SER A 615 -9.93 11.03 -35.12
CA SER A 615 -10.59 12.27 -35.57
C SER A 615 -12.01 12.45 -35.04
N ASP A 616 -12.66 11.39 -34.54
CA ASP A 616 -14.03 11.45 -34.00
C ASP A 616 -14.06 11.93 -32.55
N SER A 617 -12.89 12.02 -31.91
CA SER A 617 -12.72 12.50 -30.55
C SER A 617 -13.23 13.94 -30.39
N GLY A 618 -14.14 14.14 -29.41
CA GLY A 618 -14.80 15.44 -29.15
C GLY A 618 -15.74 15.92 -30.27
N ARG A 619 -15.92 15.11 -31.32
CA ARG A 619 -16.82 15.39 -32.43
C ARG A 619 -18.15 14.63 -32.30
N THR A 620 -18.10 13.31 -32.37
CA THR A 620 -19.26 12.42 -32.29
C THR A 620 -19.26 11.59 -31.00
N VAL A 621 -18.07 11.23 -30.52
CA VAL A 621 -17.80 10.51 -29.30
C VAL A 621 -16.64 11.18 -28.54
N GLY A 622 -16.39 10.80 -27.34
CA GLY A 622 -15.24 11.29 -26.56
C GLY A 622 -13.92 10.62 -26.97
N PRO A 623 -12.82 11.00 -26.31
CA PRO A 623 -11.47 10.54 -26.65
C PRO A 623 -11.24 9.06 -26.40
N LYS A 624 -11.93 8.45 -25.42
CA LYS A 624 -11.74 7.03 -25.09
C LYS A 624 -12.24 6.13 -26.23
N ALA A 625 -13.47 6.32 -26.68
CA ALA A 625 -14.03 5.53 -27.79
C ALA A 625 -13.31 5.79 -29.11
N ALA A 626 -13.03 7.06 -29.44
CA ALA A 626 -12.35 7.43 -30.67
C ALA A 626 -10.92 6.83 -30.76
N LYS A 627 -10.12 7.01 -29.73
CA LYS A 627 -8.73 6.51 -29.70
C LYS A 627 -8.66 4.98 -29.57
N LEU A 628 -9.60 4.36 -28.84
CA LEU A 628 -9.67 2.91 -28.78
C LEU A 628 -10.12 2.30 -30.14
N GLY A 629 -11.01 2.98 -30.87
CA GLY A 629 -11.36 2.63 -32.26
C GLY A 629 -10.17 2.70 -33.19
N GLU A 630 -9.32 3.72 -33.06
CA GLU A 630 -8.07 3.85 -33.80
C GLU A 630 -7.07 2.72 -33.42
N LEU A 631 -6.97 2.36 -32.12
CA LEU A 631 -6.18 1.22 -31.66
C LEU A 631 -6.69 -0.07 -32.27
N ARG A 632 -8.01 -0.29 -32.26
CA ARG A 632 -8.60 -1.49 -32.81
C ARG A 632 -8.35 -1.64 -34.30
N TYR A 633 -8.42 -0.54 -35.06
CA TYR A 633 -8.09 -0.52 -36.49
C TYR A 633 -6.63 -0.90 -36.76
N ASN A 634 -5.70 -0.42 -35.94
CA ASN A 634 -4.27 -0.63 -36.14
C ASN A 634 -3.72 -1.89 -35.40
N PHE A 635 -4.36 -2.30 -34.31
CA PHE A 635 -3.96 -3.43 -33.45
C PHE A 635 -5.17 -4.31 -33.10
N PRO A 636 -5.88 -4.86 -34.11
CA PRO A 636 -7.11 -5.64 -33.88
C PRO A 636 -6.91 -6.89 -33.05
N GLU A 637 -5.67 -7.44 -33.04
CA GLU A 637 -5.28 -8.60 -32.26
C GLU A 637 -5.20 -8.30 -30.74
N ALA A 638 -5.00 -7.04 -30.36
CA ALA A 638 -4.79 -6.60 -28.97
C ALA A 638 -5.94 -5.72 -28.44
N THR A 639 -7.04 -5.55 -29.17
CA THR A 639 -8.15 -4.67 -28.75
C THR A 639 -9.47 -5.41 -28.89
N GLU A 640 -10.27 -5.42 -27.82
CA GLU A 640 -11.60 -6.04 -27.82
C GLU A 640 -12.63 -5.22 -28.62
N PRO A 641 -13.71 -5.87 -29.13
CA PRO A 641 -14.80 -5.16 -29.79
C PRO A 641 -15.62 -4.32 -28.80
N GLY A 642 -16.27 -3.28 -29.31
CA GLY A 642 -17.09 -2.39 -28.49
C GLY A 642 -18.13 -1.62 -29.28
N VAL A 643 -19.12 -1.10 -28.56
CA VAL A 643 -20.19 -0.24 -29.09
C VAL A 643 -20.09 1.13 -28.43
N ALA A 644 -19.97 2.18 -29.22
CA ALA A 644 -20.03 3.55 -28.73
C ALA A 644 -21.45 4.12 -28.89
N ILE A 645 -21.92 4.79 -27.86
CA ILE A 645 -23.17 5.55 -27.81
C ILE A 645 -22.80 7.04 -27.95
N PRO A 646 -22.97 7.67 -29.13
CA PRO A 646 -22.48 9.00 -29.39
C PRO A 646 -23.26 10.09 -28.66
N PHE A 647 -22.71 11.31 -28.60
CA PHE A 647 -23.31 12.50 -27.98
C PHE A 647 -24.71 12.79 -28.48
N GLY A 648 -24.99 12.59 -29.80
CA GLY A 648 -26.30 12.83 -30.40
C GLY A 648 -27.40 11.92 -29.83
N LEU A 649 -27.09 10.67 -29.50
CA LEU A 649 -28.05 9.76 -28.84
C LEU A 649 -28.38 10.20 -27.41
N TYR A 650 -27.39 10.62 -26.63
CA TYR A 650 -27.65 11.20 -25.30
C TYR A 650 -28.52 12.45 -25.40
N ARG A 651 -28.18 13.34 -26.34
CA ARG A 651 -28.98 14.56 -26.60
C ARG A 651 -30.44 14.24 -26.88
N GLU A 652 -30.73 13.31 -27.79
CA GLU A 652 -32.09 12.91 -28.19
C GLU A 652 -32.82 12.16 -27.05
N ALA A 653 -32.10 11.24 -26.41
CA ALA A 653 -32.68 10.34 -25.39
C ALA A 653 -33.01 11.05 -24.08
N VAL A 654 -32.28 12.13 -23.73
CA VAL A 654 -32.39 12.81 -22.45
C VAL A 654 -32.64 14.29 -22.61
N LEU A 655 -31.78 15.06 -23.28
CA LEU A 655 -31.80 16.50 -23.23
C LEU A 655 -32.89 17.13 -24.12
N ASP A 656 -33.31 16.47 -25.20
CA ASP A 656 -34.42 16.93 -26.06
C ASP A 656 -35.80 16.50 -25.53
N LYS A 657 -35.87 15.75 -24.40
CA LYS A 657 -37.14 15.39 -23.76
C LYS A 657 -37.74 16.62 -23.08
N PRO A 658 -39.11 16.66 -22.97
CA PRO A 658 -39.78 17.73 -22.25
C PRO A 658 -39.43 17.70 -20.76
N HIS A 659 -39.07 18.85 -20.22
CA HIS A 659 -38.92 19.00 -18.75
C HIS A 659 -40.30 19.02 -18.08
N HIS A 660 -40.47 18.26 -17.02
CA HIS A 660 -41.76 17.96 -16.39
C HIS A 660 -42.50 19.20 -15.87
N ALA A 661 -41.80 20.26 -15.44
CA ALA A 661 -42.40 21.45 -14.83
C ALA A 661 -42.54 22.63 -15.80
N THR A 662 -41.63 22.75 -16.80
CA THR A 662 -41.61 23.96 -17.64
C THR A 662 -42.19 23.74 -19.05
N GLY A 663 -42.22 22.51 -19.53
CA GLY A 663 -42.61 22.15 -20.89
C GLY A 663 -41.56 22.47 -21.96
N ASN A 664 -40.47 23.15 -21.60
CA ASN A 664 -39.29 23.32 -22.46
C ASN A 664 -38.51 21.97 -22.49
N THR A 665 -37.55 21.87 -23.39
CA THR A 665 -36.64 20.74 -23.34
C THR A 665 -35.78 20.76 -22.06
N VAL A 666 -35.34 19.60 -21.62
CA VAL A 666 -34.44 19.49 -20.47
C VAL A 666 -33.20 20.38 -20.67
N PHE A 667 -32.68 20.43 -21.90
CA PHE A 667 -31.54 21.29 -22.23
C PHE A 667 -31.84 22.80 -22.07
N GLU A 668 -33.00 23.26 -22.57
CA GLU A 668 -33.38 24.68 -22.48
C GLU A 668 -33.60 25.06 -20.99
N TRP A 669 -34.26 24.21 -20.25
CA TRP A 669 -34.42 24.40 -18.79
C TRP A 669 -33.06 24.42 -18.08
N MET A 670 -32.23 23.43 -18.25
CA MET A 670 -30.91 23.34 -17.63
C MET A 670 -30.05 24.56 -17.95
N SER A 671 -30.03 25.00 -19.23
CA SER A 671 -29.28 26.20 -19.65
C SER A 671 -29.80 27.50 -19.03
N ALA A 672 -31.11 27.60 -18.76
CA ALA A 672 -31.68 28.74 -18.07
C ALA A 672 -31.27 28.74 -16.56
N GLU A 673 -31.27 27.57 -15.92
CA GLU A 673 -30.89 27.44 -14.50
C GLU A 673 -29.39 27.69 -14.28
N PHE A 674 -28.51 27.25 -15.19
CA PHE A 674 -27.11 27.63 -15.11
C PHE A 674 -26.90 29.15 -15.19
N ARG A 675 -27.64 29.87 -16.09
CA ARG A 675 -27.58 31.34 -16.13
C ARG A 675 -28.12 31.99 -14.84
N ASN A 676 -29.17 31.43 -14.24
CA ASN A 676 -29.71 31.91 -12.97
C ASN A 676 -28.66 31.74 -11.86
N LEU A 677 -27.99 30.62 -11.84
CA LEU A 677 -26.95 30.31 -10.88
C LEU A 677 -25.70 31.19 -11.02
N GLU A 678 -25.30 31.54 -12.27
CA GLU A 678 -24.20 32.47 -12.55
C GLU A 678 -24.49 33.91 -12.10
N ALA A 679 -25.75 34.29 -11.98
CA ALA A 679 -26.16 35.59 -11.51
C ALA A 679 -26.04 35.77 -9.99
N LEU A 680 -25.89 34.68 -9.23
CA LEU A 680 -25.70 34.70 -7.78
C LEU A 680 -24.25 35.01 -7.39
N PRO A 681 -24.02 35.65 -6.23
CA PRO A 681 -22.66 35.93 -5.76
C PRO A 681 -21.92 34.62 -5.47
N ARG A 682 -20.80 34.41 -6.11
CA ARG A 682 -19.98 33.19 -5.94
C ARG A 682 -19.58 32.98 -4.48
N GLY A 683 -19.78 31.76 -3.96
CA GLY A 683 -19.43 31.35 -2.61
C GLY A 683 -20.47 31.80 -1.55
N SER A 684 -21.58 32.42 -1.93
CA SER A 684 -22.68 32.69 -1.00
C SER A 684 -23.43 31.42 -0.63
N ALA A 685 -24.07 31.40 0.56
CA ALA A 685 -24.91 30.29 0.98
C ALA A 685 -26.08 30.03 0.00
N GLU A 686 -26.66 31.11 -0.55
CA GLU A 686 -27.72 31.04 -1.54
C GLU A 686 -27.26 30.37 -2.85
N GLU A 687 -26.07 30.70 -3.30
CA GLU A 687 -25.45 30.10 -4.48
C GLU A 687 -25.13 28.61 -4.26
N GLN A 688 -24.63 28.24 -3.09
CA GLN A 688 -24.33 26.86 -2.75
C GLN A 688 -25.61 25.99 -2.69
N GLU A 689 -26.67 26.50 -2.05
CA GLU A 689 -27.97 25.83 -1.97
C GLU A 689 -28.61 25.66 -3.35
N ALA A 690 -28.63 26.73 -4.16
CA ALA A 690 -29.17 26.70 -5.53
C ALA A 690 -28.35 25.74 -6.42
N SER A 691 -27.04 25.73 -6.28
CA SER A 691 -26.13 24.86 -7.01
C SER A 691 -26.40 23.37 -6.72
N GLU A 692 -26.52 23.02 -5.44
CA GLU A 692 -26.80 21.63 -5.04
C GLU A 692 -28.21 21.20 -5.45
N SER A 693 -29.20 22.08 -5.33
CA SER A 693 -30.56 21.80 -5.80
C SER A 693 -30.60 21.54 -7.30
N LEU A 694 -29.97 22.39 -8.10
CA LEU A 694 -29.87 22.23 -9.56
C LEU A 694 -29.14 20.94 -9.92
N ARG A 695 -28.00 20.66 -9.29
CA ARG A 695 -27.24 19.43 -9.49
C ARG A 695 -28.08 18.19 -9.26
N ALA A 696 -28.78 18.14 -8.11
CA ALA A 696 -29.59 16.98 -7.72
C ALA A 696 -30.73 16.76 -8.72
N GLU A 697 -31.42 17.82 -9.13
CA GLU A 697 -32.53 17.75 -10.11
C GLU A 697 -32.06 17.27 -11.48
N ILE A 698 -30.92 17.78 -12.00
CA ILE A 698 -30.37 17.30 -13.27
C ILE A 698 -29.93 15.83 -13.17
N TYR A 699 -29.27 15.46 -12.07
CA TYR A 699 -28.86 14.08 -11.83
C TYR A 699 -30.05 13.11 -11.87
N ASP A 700 -31.12 13.45 -11.17
CA ASP A 700 -32.34 12.61 -11.10
C ASP A 700 -33.05 12.54 -12.47
N ILE A 701 -33.15 13.66 -13.20
CA ILE A 701 -33.71 13.67 -14.56
C ILE A 701 -32.91 12.74 -15.48
N VAL A 702 -31.60 12.89 -15.52
CA VAL A 702 -30.75 12.09 -16.42
C VAL A 702 -30.84 10.61 -16.06
N ARG A 703 -30.76 10.28 -14.78
CA ARG A 703 -30.78 8.90 -14.28
C ARG A 703 -32.11 8.19 -14.49
N THR A 704 -33.23 8.92 -14.40
CA THR A 704 -34.56 8.32 -14.44
C THR A 704 -35.24 8.40 -15.78
N THR A 705 -34.69 9.16 -16.76
CA THR A 705 -35.25 9.27 -18.09
C THR A 705 -35.17 7.95 -18.85
N ASP A 706 -36.33 7.41 -19.24
CA ASP A 706 -36.39 6.25 -20.14
C ASP A 706 -36.07 6.70 -21.58
N PRO A 707 -35.01 6.18 -22.22
CA PRO A 707 -34.67 6.50 -23.58
C PRO A 707 -35.70 5.98 -24.60
N GLY A 708 -36.58 5.06 -24.18
CA GLY A 708 -37.67 4.54 -24.98
C GLY A 708 -37.38 3.21 -25.66
N PRO A 709 -38.45 2.56 -26.19
CA PRO A 709 -38.35 1.20 -26.70
C PRO A 709 -37.54 1.08 -27.99
N GLU A 710 -37.48 2.11 -28.83
CA GLU A 710 -36.69 2.12 -30.06
C GLU A 710 -35.19 2.19 -29.73
N PHE A 711 -34.77 3.02 -28.78
CA PHE A 711 -33.39 3.05 -28.30
C PHE A 711 -32.96 1.68 -27.77
N ARG A 712 -33.79 1.08 -26.93
CA ARG A 712 -33.53 -0.28 -26.36
C ARG A 712 -33.38 -1.33 -27.46
N ARG A 713 -34.22 -1.29 -28.48
CA ARG A 713 -34.19 -2.23 -29.60
C ARG A 713 -32.88 -2.06 -30.40
N LEU A 714 -32.56 -0.84 -30.78
CA LEU A 714 -31.35 -0.53 -31.58
C LEU A 714 -30.05 -0.82 -30.78
N LEU A 715 -30.02 -0.52 -29.49
CA LEU A 715 -28.87 -0.86 -28.64
C LEU A 715 -28.66 -2.37 -28.59
N ARG A 716 -29.75 -3.15 -28.40
CA ARG A 716 -29.67 -4.60 -28.40
C ARG A 716 -29.13 -5.13 -29.74
N GLU A 717 -29.62 -4.62 -30.85
CA GLU A 717 -29.14 -4.99 -32.19
C GLU A 717 -27.64 -4.63 -32.38
N ALA A 718 -27.20 -3.48 -31.88
CA ALA A 718 -25.80 -3.09 -31.91
C ALA A 718 -24.92 -4.03 -31.07
N MET A 719 -25.37 -4.36 -29.87
CA MET A 719 -24.68 -5.31 -28.98
C MET A 719 -24.63 -6.71 -29.60
N ASP A 720 -25.74 -7.20 -30.17
CA ASP A 720 -25.81 -8.51 -30.84
C ASP A 720 -24.87 -8.59 -32.05
N ARG A 721 -24.73 -7.49 -32.80
CA ARG A 721 -23.81 -7.38 -33.93
C ARG A 721 -22.35 -7.46 -33.50
N GLU A 722 -21.96 -6.73 -32.42
CA GLU A 722 -20.58 -6.62 -31.99
C GLU A 722 -20.12 -7.79 -31.11
N PHE A 723 -20.98 -8.26 -30.25
CA PHE A 723 -20.64 -9.28 -29.24
C PHE A 723 -21.19 -10.69 -29.57
N GLY A 724 -22.14 -10.76 -30.48
CA GLY A 724 -22.89 -11.97 -30.80
C GLY A 724 -24.18 -12.08 -30.01
N SER A 725 -25.25 -12.59 -30.66
CA SER A 725 -26.60 -12.71 -30.07
C SER A 725 -26.68 -13.69 -28.89
N ASP A 726 -25.71 -14.59 -28.77
CA ASP A 726 -25.57 -15.55 -27.66
C ASP A 726 -24.52 -15.11 -26.61
N PHE A 727 -24.03 -13.86 -26.69
CA PHE A 727 -23.05 -13.34 -25.74
C PHE A 727 -23.61 -13.32 -24.32
N ARG A 728 -22.85 -13.91 -23.40
CA ARG A 728 -23.17 -14.00 -21.97
C ARG A 728 -22.06 -13.41 -21.09
N GLY A 729 -21.03 -12.84 -21.70
CA GLY A 729 -19.96 -12.14 -21.00
C GLY A 729 -20.41 -10.78 -20.49
N GLY A 730 -19.54 -10.11 -19.75
CA GLY A 730 -19.74 -8.77 -19.28
C GLY A 730 -19.18 -7.72 -20.24
N VAL A 731 -19.64 -6.50 -20.08
CA VAL A 731 -19.08 -5.31 -20.72
C VAL A 731 -18.68 -4.26 -19.68
N PHE A 732 -17.63 -3.51 -19.96
CA PHE A 732 -17.35 -2.26 -19.26
C PHE A 732 -18.26 -1.18 -19.83
N VAL A 733 -18.97 -0.47 -18.96
CA VAL A 733 -19.78 0.70 -19.33
C VAL A 733 -18.98 1.94 -18.92
N ARG A 734 -18.32 2.57 -19.91
CA ARG A 734 -17.31 3.63 -19.66
C ARG A 734 -17.85 4.98 -20.11
N SER A 735 -17.74 5.98 -19.24
CA SER A 735 -17.99 7.38 -19.62
C SER A 735 -16.94 7.87 -20.62
N ASP A 736 -17.37 8.74 -21.52
CA ASP A 736 -16.55 9.26 -22.62
C ASP A 736 -17.08 10.64 -23.07
N THR A 737 -16.78 11.70 -22.30
CA THR A 737 -17.38 13.01 -22.51
C THR A 737 -16.63 13.85 -23.54
N ASN A 738 -17.31 14.86 -24.13
CA ASN A 738 -16.70 15.84 -25.07
C ASN A 738 -15.68 16.77 -24.37
N VAL A 739 -15.57 16.72 -23.05
CA VAL A 739 -14.67 17.59 -22.27
C VAL A 739 -13.51 16.81 -21.65
N GLU A 740 -13.40 15.52 -21.89
CA GLU A 740 -12.20 14.74 -21.55
C GLU A 740 -11.06 15.08 -22.52
N ASP A 741 -9.83 15.03 -22.03
CA ASP A 741 -8.61 15.35 -22.78
C ASP A 741 -8.58 16.75 -23.42
N LEU A 742 -9.23 17.74 -22.76
CA LEU A 742 -9.05 19.14 -23.15
C LEU A 742 -7.60 19.60 -22.88
N PRO A 743 -7.09 20.59 -23.63
CA PRO A 743 -5.77 21.16 -23.37
C PRO A 743 -5.61 21.59 -21.91
N GLY A 744 -4.63 20.99 -21.23
CA GLY A 744 -4.40 21.21 -19.79
C GLY A 744 -5.35 20.47 -18.83
N PHE A 745 -6.19 19.56 -19.35
CA PHE A 745 -7.11 18.78 -18.51
C PHE A 745 -7.37 17.37 -19.09
N THR A 746 -7.15 16.34 -18.31
CA THR A 746 -7.36 14.94 -18.75
C THR A 746 -8.70 14.34 -18.35
N GLY A 747 -9.47 14.99 -17.47
CA GLY A 747 -10.75 14.44 -16.97
C GLY A 747 -10.62 13.17 -16.13
N ALA A 748 -9.42 12.78 -15.78
CA ALA A 748 -9.17 11.55 -15.05
C ALA A 748 -9.87 11.55 -13.68
N GLY A 749 -10.61 10.46 -13.39
CA GLY A 749 -11.28 10.27 -12.10
C GLY A 749 -12.53 11.13 -11.85
N ILE A 750 -13.03 11.88 -12.85
CA ILE A 750 -14.24 12.70 -12.71
C ILE A 750 -15.50 11.94 -13.12
N ASN A 751 -15.38 11.01 -14.06
CA ASN A 751 -16.48 10.29 -14.67
C ASN A 751 -16.48 8.80 -14.26
N LEU A 752 -17.67 8.19 -14.33
CA LEU A 752 -17.92 6.82 -13.85
C LEU A 752 -17.60 5.78 -14.92
N THR A 753 -16.93 4.70 -14.52
CA THR A 753 -16.83 3.44 -15.28
C THR A 753 -17.42 2.33 -14.41
N ILE A 754 -18.31 1.51 -14.99
CA ILE A 754 -18.88 0.36 -14.29
C ILE A 754 -18.33 -0.91 -14.95
N PRO A 755 -17.53 -1.71 -14.22
CA PRO A 755 -16.87 -2.87 -14.76
C PRO A 755 -17.79 -4.08 -14.85
N ASN A 756 -17.57 -4.90 -15.87
CA ASN A 756 -18.13 -6.25 -16.02
C ASN A 756 -19.64 -6.34 -15.81
N VAL A 757 -20.40 -5.47 -16.49
CA VAL A 757 -21.86 -5.48 -16.43
C VAL A 757 -22.41 -6.61 -17.30
N VAL A 758 -23.21 -7.50 -16.73
CA VAL A 758 -23.77 -8.67 -17.42
C VAL A 758 -25.27 -8.50 -17.65
N GLY A 759 -25.70 -8.84 -18.86
CA GLY A 759 -27.10 -8.78 -19.25
C GLY A 759 -27.58 -7.41 -19.71
N PHE A 760 -28.56 -7.40 -20.61
CA PHE A 760 -29.02 -6.16 -21.25
C PHE A 760 -29.62 -5.14 -20.25
N GLU A 761 -30.45 -5.61 -19.31
CA GLU A 761 -31.06 -4.70 -18.32
C GLU A 761 -30.01 -4.09 -17.39
N GLY A 762 -29.00 -4.88 -17.00
CA GLY A 762 -27.86 -4.36 -16.26
C GLY A 762 -27.09 -3.29 -17.04
N VAL A 763 -26.91 -3.48 -18.35
CA VAL A 763 -26.30 -2.46 -19.23
C VAL A 763 -27.14 -1.19 -19.28
N MET A 764 -28.46 -1.31 -19.32
CA MET A 764 -29.37 -0.15 -19.30
C MET A 764 -29.30 0.63 -17.99
N GLU A 765 -29.23 -0.05 -16.85
CA GLU A 765 -29.05 0.58 -15.53
C GLU A 765 -27.70 1.28 -15.45
N ALA A 766 -26.63 0.58 -15.82
CA ALA A 766 -25.29 1.15 -15.84
C ALA A 766 -25.16 2.35 -16.78
N LEU A 767 -25.83 2.31 -17.93
CA LEU A 767 -25.88 3.43 -18.88
C LEU A 767 -26.51 4.67 -18.24
N ALA A 768 -27.61 4.52 -17.51
CA ALA A 768 -28.27 5.64 -16.84
C ALA A 768 -27.35 6.24 -15.75
N ASP A 769 -26.66 5.41 -14.97
CA ASP A 769 -25.71 5.86 -13.95
C ASP A 769 -24.50 6.58 -14.58
N VAL A 770 -23.96 6.07 -15.69
CA VAL A 770 -22.83 6.67 -16.39
C VAL A 770 -23.24 7.98 -17.06
N TRP A 771 -24.42 8.08 -17.67
CA TRP A 771 -24.94 9.34 -18.21
C TRP A 771 -25.16 10.40 -17.11
N ALA A 772 -25.56 10.00 -15.92
CA ALA A 772 -25.75 10.91 -14.78
C ALA A 772 -24.42 11.33 -14.09
N SER A 773 -23.34 10.56 -14.28
CA SER A 773 -22.07 10.74 -13.55
C SER A 773 -21.45 12.14 -13.71
N PRO A 774 -21.56 12.87 -14.84
CA PRO A 774 -21.11 14.25 -14.93
C PRO A 774 -21.82 15.20 -13.96
N PHE A 775 -22.94 14.82 -13.40
CA PHE A 775 -23.73 15.57 -12.42
C PHE A 775 -23.59 15.04 -10.99
N SER A 776 -22.60 14.17 -10.74
CA SER A 776 -22.18 13.83 -9.39
C SER A 776 -21.69 15.09 -8.65
N PRO A 777 -21.75 15.15 -7.30
CA PRO A 777 -21.35 16.35 -6.55
C PRO A 777 -19.98 16.87 -6.95
N ARG A 778 -19.02 15.95 -7.10
CA ARG A 778 -17.64 16.27 -7.46
C ARG A 778 -17.51 16.79 -8.88
N SER A 779 -18.02 16.06 -9.88
CA SER A 779 -17.90 16.43 -11.29
C SER A 779 -18.60 17.78 -11.57
N PHE A 780 -19.74 18.01 -10.89
CA PHE A 780 -20.48 19.26 -11.01
C PHE A 780 -19.72 20.43 -10.40
N ALA A 781 -19.21 20.28 -9.17
CA ALA A 781 -18.43 21.30 -8.50
C ALA A 781 -17.16 21.67 -9.30
N TRP A 782 -16.45 20.63 -9.80
CA TRP A 782 -15.27 20.84 -10.64
C TRP A 782 -15.58 21.64 -11.91
N ARG A 783 -16.63 21.28 -12.67
CA ARG A 783 -17.06 21.99 -13.89
C ARG A 783 -17.39 23.44 -13.61
N ARG A 784 -18.14 23.70 -12.56
CA ARG A 784 -18.49 25.08 -12.15
C ARG A 784 -17.29 25.94 -11.80
N GLY A 785 -16.28 25.33 -11.19
CA GLY A 785 -15.05 26.03 -10.81
C GLY A 785 -14.09 26.32 -11.96
N ASN A 786 -14.10 25.47 -13.00
CA ASN A 786 -13.02 25.44 -13.99
C ASN A 786 -13.48 25.52 -15.45
N MET A 787 -14.80 25.52 -15.74
CA MET A 787 -15.31 25.56 -17.12
C MET A 787 -16.14 26.80 -17.42
N THR A 788 -16.06 27.25 -18.67
CA THR A 788 -17.06 28.11 -19.28
C THR A 788 -18.15 27.26 -19.95
N SER A 789 -19.40 27.71 -19.93
CA SER A 789 -20.53 26.99 -20.53
C SER A 789 -20.67 25.53 -20.04
N PRO A 790 -20.81 25.33 -18.70
CA PRO A 790 -20.83 24.00 -18.07
C PRO A 790 -22.07 23.15 -18.48
N GLU A 791 -23.08 23.76 -19.12
CA GLU A 791 -24.25 23.09 -19.68
C GLU A 791 -23.93 22.26 -20.94
N HIS A 792 -22.81 22.52 -21.60
CA HIS A 792 -22.41 21.85 -22.83
C HIS A 792 -21.50 20.63 -22.59
N VAL A 793 -21.79 19.84 -21.59
CA VAL A 793 -21.15 18.56 -21.37
C VAL A 793 -22.05 17.44 -21.84
N TYR A 794 -21.58 16.68 -22.83
CA TYR A 794 -22.32 15.58 -23.45
C TYR A 794 -21.59 14.26 -23.19
N PRO A 795 -22.16 13.36 -22.36
CA PRO A 795 -21.59 12.04 -22.15
C PRO A 795 -21.95 11.10 -23.31
N ALA A 796 -20.96 10.73 -24.11
CA ALA A 796 -20.97 9.48 -24.82
C ALA A 796 -20.68 8.34 -23.86
N VAL A 797 -20.99 7.11 -24.25
CA VAL A 797 -20.68 5.92 -23.46
C VAL A 797 -20.09 4.85 -24.36
N LEU A 798 -19.00 4.24 -23.90
CA LEU A 798 -18.38 3.10 -24.54
C LEU A 798 -18.74 1.81 -23.79
N LEU A 799 -19.41 0.90 -24.51
CA LEU A 799 -19.60 -0.50 -24.08
C LEU A 799 -18.44 -1.31 -24.66
N LEU A 800 -17.49 -1.70 -23.83
CA LEU A 800 -16.33 -2.48 -24.24
C LEU A 800 -16.46 -3.91 -23.66
N ARG A 801 -16.22 -4.95 -24.48
CA ARG A 801 -16.20 -6.31 -23.96
C ARG A 801 -15.22 -6.43 -22.79
N THR A 802 -15.65 -7.04 -21.69
CA THR A 802 -14.79 -7.23 -20.52
C THR A 802 -13.60 -8.11 -20.85
N VAL A 803 -12.41 -7.60 -20.61
CA VAL A 803 -11.18 -8.37 -20.56
C VAL A 803 -11.05 -8.94 -19.13
N PRO A 804 -11.10 -10.27 -18.93
CA PRO A 804 -10.95 -10.87 -17.60
C PRO A 804 -9.49 -10.82 -17.15
N SER A 805 -9.01 -9.60 -16.87
CA SER A 805 -7.62 -9.27 -16.63
C SER A 805 -7.02 -10.10 -15.50
N GLU A 806 -5.96 -10.86 -15.79
CA GLU A 806 -5.10 -11.49 -14.79
C GLU A 806 -4.16 -10.46 -14.19
N LYS A 807 -3.74 -9.50 -15.03
CA LYS A 807 -2.86 -8.38 -14.71
C LYS A 807 -3.34 -7.16 -15.50
N SER A 808 -3.23 -5.99 -14.91
CA SER A 808 -3.52 -4.73 -15.60
C SER A 808 -2.57 -3.63 -15.16
N GLY A 809 -2.29 -2.70 -16.04
CA GLY A 809 -1.31 -1.66 -15.78
C GLY A 809 -1.40 -0.47 -16.70
N VAL A 810 -0.50 0.46 -16.44
CA VAL A 810 -0.28 1.69 -17.21
C VAL A 810 1.17 1.71 -17.69
N MET A 811 1.37 2.11 -18.95
CA MET A 811 2.67 2.30 -19.55
C MET A 811 2.75 3.69 -20.18
N VAL A 812 3.79 4.44 -19.83
CA VAL A 812 4.16 5.68 -20.52
C VAL A 812 5.34 5.39 -21.43
N THR A 813 5.25 5.82 -22.71
CA THR A 813 6.28 5.59 -23.74
C THR A 813 7.44 6.58 -23.63
N GLN A 814 7.82 6.93 -22.40
CA GLN A 814 9.03 7.64 -22.04
C GLN A 814 9.39 7.41 -20.57
N ASP A 815 10.61 7.68 -20.23
CA ASP A 815 11.03 7.77 -18.82
C ASP A 815 10.43 8.99 -18.15
N LEU A 816 9.79 8.81 -17.01
CA LEU A 816 9.11 9.89 -16.27
C LEU A 816 10.08 10.91 -15.65
N GLU A 817 11.33 10.53 -15.41
CA GLU A 817 12.32 11.41 -14.79
C GLU A 817 13.19 12.11 -15.83
N THR A 818 13.71 11.36 -16.79
CA THR A 818 14.65 11.89 -17.80
C THR A 818 13.96 12.39 -19.07
N GLY A 819 12.74 11.91 -19.35
CA GLY A 819 12.03 12.16 -20.61
C GLY A 819 12.60 11.34 -21.79
N ASP A 820 13.48 10.35 -21.54
CA ASP A 820 14.05 9.49 -22.59
C ASP A 820 12.95 8.67 -23.26
N ARG A 821 12.81 8.81 -24.59
CA ARG A 821 11.81 8.13 -25.42
C ARG A 821 12.14 6.67 -25.73
N ASP A 822 13.37 6.25 -25.46
CA ASP A 822 13.79 4.86 -25.61
C ASP A 822 13.56 4.05 -24.32
N VAL A 823 12.99 4.64 -23.29
CA VAL A 823 12.71 4.00 -21.99
C VAL A 823 11.23 4.05 -21.70
N LEU A 824 10.63 2.91 -21.36
CA LEU A 824 9.26 2.79 -20.91
C LEU A 824 9.17 2.91 -19.39
N SER A 825 8.20 3.67 -18.89
CA SER A 825 7.78 3.64 -17.48
C SER A 825 6.51 2.82 -17.36
N ILE A 826 6.53 1.75 -16.55
CA ILE A 826 5.43 0.79 -16.44
C ILE A 826 5.02 0.64 -14.97
N ALA A 827 3.72 0.66 -14.69
CA ALA A 827 3.16 0.24 -13.41
C ALA A 827 2.07 -0.82 -13.65
N VAL A 828 2.12 -1.92 -12.90
CA VAL A 828 1.23 -3.06 -13.11
C VAL A 828 0.87 -3.75 -11.79
N ASN A 829 -0.36 -4.22 -11.70
CA ASN A 829 -0.85 -5.05 -10.59
C ASN A 829 -1.54 -6.31 -11.10
N GLU A 830 -1.75 -7.27 -10.20
CA GLU A 830 -2.63 -8.39 -10.45
C GLU A 830 -4.09 -7.94 -10.52
N GLY A 831 -4.90 -8.59 -11.38
CA GLY A 831 -6.31 -8.32 -11.55
C GLY A 831 -6.61 -7.10 -12.42
N ALA A 832 -7.82 -6.55 -12.26
CA ALA A 832 -8.31 -5.39 -12.99
C ALA A 832 -8.04 -4.09 -12.22
N GLU A 833 -7.77 -3.00 -12.94
CA GLU A 833 -7.76 -1.59 -12.48
C GLU A 833 -6.81 -1.20 -11.33
N GLY A 834 -6.15 -2.13 -10.62
CA GLY A 834 -5.38 -1.84 -9.41
C GLY A 834 -4.29 -0.78 -9.58
N ALA A 835 -3.50 -0.84 -10.65
CA ALA A 835 -2.45 0.14 -10.93
C ALA A 835 -3.00 1.52 -11.25
N VAL A 836 -4.12 1.59 -11.97
CA VAL A 836 -4.81 2.82 -12.36
C VAL A 836 -5.40 3.53 -11.15
N GLN A 837 -5.96 2.77 -10.20
CA GLN A 837 -6.55 3.27 -8.95
C GLN A 837 -5.51 3.66 -7.88
N GLY A 838 -4.22 3.57 -8.18
CA GLY A 838 -3.15 4.00 -7.28
C GLY A 838 -2.76 2.99 -6.21
N GLN A 839 -3.12 1.71 -6.36
CA GLN A 839 -2.61 0.67 -5.48
C GLN A 839 -1.09 0.51 -5.64
N ALA A 840 -0.42 0.00 -4.61
CA ALA A 840 1.02 -0.25 -4.63
C ALA A 840 1.37 -1.29 -5.71
N ALA A 841 1.83 -0.80 -6.85
CA ALA A 841 2.04 -1.55 -8.08
C ALA A 841 3.52 -1.93 -8.26
N GLU A 842 3.77 -3.02 -8.99
CA GLU A 842 5.08 -3.25 -9.58
C GLU A 842 5.39 -2.10 -10.55
N THR A 843 6.48 -1.38 -10.29
CA THR A 843 6.90 -0.25 -11.11
C THR A 843 8.25 -0.53 -11.72
N LEU A 844 8.33 -0.41 -13.04
CA LEU A 844 9.50 -0.77 -13.85
C LEU A 844 9.89 0.37 -14.76
N ARG A 845 11.19 0.51 -14.99
CA ARG A 845 11.77 1.17 -16.17
C ARG A 845 12.32 0.09 -17.10
N VAL A 846 11.98 0.19 -18.37
CA VAL A 846 12.39 -0.79 -19.39
C VAL A 846 13.07 -0.04 -20.52
N ASP A 847 14.37 -0.26 -20.69
CA ASP A 847 15.12 0.31 -21.81
C ASP A 847 14.80 -0.51 -23.08
N MET A 848 14.20 0.14 -24.07
CA MET A 848 13.83 -0.53 -25.29
C MET A 848 15.04 -0.87 -26.19
N ARG A 849 16.21 -0.25 -25.99
CA ARG A 849 17.41 -0.48 -26.81
C ARG A 849 17.96 -1.89 -26.61
N ASP A 850 18.01 -2.36 -25.37
CA ASP A 850 18.61 -3.64 -24.98
C ASP A 850 17.65 -4.58 -24.20
N GLY A 851 16.47 -4.09 -23.84
CA GLY A 851 15.47 -4.85 -23.05
C GLY A 851 15.78 -4.92 -21.56
N SER A 852 16.74 -4.15 -21.05
CA SER A 852 17.07 -4.13 -19.63
C SER A 852 15.91 -3.57 -18.79
N VAL A 853 15.68 -4.17 -17.61
CA VAL A 853 14.57 -3.86 -16.73
C VAL A 853 15.10 -3.41 -15.37
N ARG A 854 14.78 -2.20 -14.96
CA ARG A 854 15.08 -1.66 -13.64
C ARG A 854 13.81 -1.66 -12.78
N LEU A 855 13.84 -2.41 -11.66
CA LEU A 855 12.75 -2.48 -10.70
C LEU A 855 12.75 -1.24 -9.81
N LEU A 856 11.66 -0.46 -9.79
CA LEU A 856 11.50 0.69 -8.89
C LEU A 856 10.65 0.35 -7.65
N ALA A 857 9.63 -0.49 -7.82
CA ALA A 857 8.80 -0.99 -6.73
C ALA A 857 8.27 -2.38 -7.05
N ALA A 858 8.07 -3.22 -6.04
CA ALA A 858 7.33 -4.48 -6.16
C ALA A 858 5.83 -4.21 -5.96
N ALA A 859 4.97 -5.07 -6.53
CA ALA A 859 3.54 -5.05 -6.23
C ALA A 859 3.34 -5.52 -4.78
N THR A 860 2.72 -4.67 -3.97
CA THR A 860 2.41 -4.94 -2.56
C THR A 860 0.95 -4.62 -2.21
N ALA A 861 0.09 -4.54 -3.23
CA ALA A 861 -1.35 -4.47 -3.02
C ALA A 861 -1.84 -5.81 -2.41
N PRO A 862 -2.54 -5.80 -1.26
CA PRO A 862 -2.98 -7.04 -0.61
C PRO A 862 -4.13 -7.73 -1.36
N TRP A 863 -4.83 -6.98 -2.22
CA TRP A 863 -6.02 -7.41 -2.93
C TRP A 863 -5.90 -7.17 -4.43
N ARG A 864 -6.54 -8.02 -5.20
CA ARG A 864 -6.79 -7.86 -6.64
C ARG A 864 -8.29 -7.93 -6.92
N GLU A 865 -8.73 -7.23 -7.95
CA GLU A 865 -10.11 -7.30 -8.42
C GLU A 865 -10.22 -8.27 -9.59
N VAL A 866 -11.21 -9.17 -9.52
CA VAL A 866 -11.42 -10.22 -10.51
C VAL A 866 -12.84 -10.15 -11.01
N ALA A 867 -13.02 -10.07 -12.34
CA ALA A 867 -14.34 -10.11 -12.96
C ALA A 867 -14.99 -11.49 -12.75
N VAL A 868 -16.26 -11.50 -12.37
CA VAL A 868 -17.01 -12.75 -12.14
C VAL A 868 -18.11 -12.95 -13.17
N ALA A 869 -18.43 -14.21 -13.46
CA ALA A 869 -19.41 -14.55 -14.51
C ALA A 869 -20.84 -14.03 -14.23
N THR A 870 -21.14 -13.73 -12.97
CA THR A 870 -22.43 -13.17 -12.55
C THR A 870 -22.54 -11.65 -12.69
N GLY A 871 -21.47 -11.00 -13.14
CA GLY A 871 -21.36 -9.55 -13.25
C GLY A 871 -20.66 -8.91 -12.04
N GLY A 872 -20.03 -7.75 -12.31
CA GLY A 872 -19.20 -7.02 -11.36
C GLY A 872 -17.82 -7.62 -11.16
N VAL A 873 -17.11 -7.10 -10.15
CA VAL A 873 -15.79 -7.56 -9.72
C VAL A 873 -15.83 -7.98 -8.26
N VAL A 874 -15.00 -8.93 -7.89
CA VAL A 874 -14.83 -9.37 -6.50
C VAL A 874 -13.38 -9.19 -6.07
N LYS A 875 -13.19 -8.80 -4.83
CA LYS A 875 -11.86 -8.72 -4.23
C LYS A 875 -11.38 -10.11 -3.86
N GLN A 876 -10.18 -10.45 -4.32
CA GLN A 876 -9.45 -11.66 -3.96
C GLN A 876 -8.07 -11.26 -3.45
N ARG A 877 -7.47 -12.08 -2.60
CA ARG A 877 -6.09 -11.83 -2.19
C ARG A 877 -5.15 -11.90 -3.37
N ALA A 878 -4.21 -10.95 -3.43
CA ALA A 878 -3.10 -10.99 -4.37
C ALA A 878 -2.19 -12.19 -4.07
N SER A 879 -1.53 -12.71 -5.09
CA SER A 879 -0.66 -13.89 -4.96
C SER A 879 0.60 -13.63 -4.13
N GLY A 880 1.06 -12.38 -4.10
CA GLY A 880 2.34 -11.99 -3.50
C GLY A 880 3.55 -12.42 -4.33
N ALA A 881 3.36 -12.72 -5.62
CA ALA A 881 4.44 -13.07 -6.52
C ALA A 881 5.52 -11.97 -6.58
N GLU A 882 6.79 -12.36 -6.69
CA GLU A 882 7.93 -11.42 -6.76
C GLU A 882 7.93 -10.55 -8.02
N ALA A 883 7.31 -11.02 -9.10
CA ALA A 883 7.13 -10.29 -10.35
C ALA A 883 5.69 -10.45 -10.85
N VAL A 884 5.07 -9.35 -11.22
CA VAL A 884 3.76 -9.35 -11.88
C VAL A 884 3.94 -9.55 -13.38
N LEU A 885 4.79 -8.76 -14.03
CA LEU A 885 5.10 -8.95 -15.45
C LEU A 885 6.18 -10.02 -15.66
N LEU A 886 5.91 -10.87 -16.62
CA LEU A 886 6.87 -11.87 -17.10
C LEU A 886 7.72 -11.32 -18.26
N PRO A 887 8.91 -11.88 -18.53
CA PRO A 887 9.77 -11.39 -19.62
C PRO A 887 9.08 -11.31 -20.99
N ASP A 888 8.33 -12.35 -21.38
CA ASP A 888 7.60 -12.38 -22.65
C ASP A 888 6.49 -11.31 -22.74
N GLU A 889 5.92 -10.91 -21.60
CA GLU A 889 4.92 -9.85 -21.53
C GLU A 889 5.58 -8.46 -21.69
N ILE A 890 6.77 -8.29 -21.09
CA ILE A 890 7.59 -7.09 -21.26
C ILE A 890 8.01 -6.94 -22.74
N GLU A 891 8.40 -8.02 -23.40
CA GLU A 891 8.74 -8.00 -24.84
C GLU A 891 7.54 -7.57 -25.70
N GLN A 892 6.31 -8.00 -25.38
CA GLN A 892 5.10 -7.55 -26.06
C GLN A 892 4.87 -6.05 -25.90
N LEU A 893 5.09 -5.48 -24.68
CA LEU A 893 4.98 -4.06 -24.43
C LEU A 893 6.05 -3.26 -25.21
N ILE A 894 7.30 -3.72 -25.22
CA ILE A 894 8.37 -3.13 -26.06
C ILE A 894 7.98 -3.19 -27.54
N GLY A 895 7.50 -4.33 -28.03
CA GLY A 895 7.07 -4.52 -29.43
C GLY A 895 5.95 -3.56 -29.81
N PHE A 896 4.95 -3.39 -28.93
CA PHE A 896 3.87 -2.43 -29.12
C PHE A 896 4.41 -1.00 -29.17
N ALA A 897 5.20 -0.59 -28.17
CA ALA A 897 5.73 0.78 -28.08
C ALA A 897 6.60 1.15 -29.29
N ARG A 898 7.43 0.23 -29.80
CA ARG A 898 8.25 0.46 -31.01
C ARG A 898 7.42 0.58 -32.28
N THR A 899 6.30 -0.13 -32.38
CA THR A 899 5.44 -0.11 -33.58
C THR A 899 4.41 1.02 -33.55
N LEU A 900 4.08 1.55 -32.38
CA LEU A 900 3.06 2.58 -32.17
C LEU A 900 3.27 3.82 -33.05
N PRO A 901 4.46 4.45 -33.15
CA PRO A 901 4.64 5.66 -33.97
C PRO A 901 4.44 5.46 -35.47
N SER A 902 4.54 4.21 -35.97
CA SER A 902 4.35 3.89 -37.38
C SER A 902 2.93 3.45 -37.73
N ARG A 903 2.17 2.99 -36.77
CA ARG A 903 0.82 2.41 -36.97
C ARG A 903 -0.30 3.29 -36.43
N PHE A 904 -0.01 4.19 -35.49
CA PHE A 904 -1.00 5.07 -34.86
C PHE A 904 -0.76 6.53 -35.26
N PRO A 905 -1.79 7.37 -35.37
CA PRO A 905 -1.62 8.79 -35.64
C PRO A 905 -0.69 9.46 -34.64
N PRO A 906 0.03 10.53 -35.01
CA PRO A 906 0.89 11.26 -34.08
C PRO A 906 0.15 11.65 -32.82
N ILE A 907 0.74 11.29 -31.66
CA ILE A 907 0.21 11.66 -30.37
C ILE A 907 0.76 13.03 -30.03
N VAL A 908 -0.13 13.99 -29.87
CA VAL A 908 0.23 15.40 -29.62
C VAL A 908 -0.42 15.88 -28.34
N ASP A 909 0.22 16.84 -27.71
CA ASP A 909 -0.32 17.54 -26.52
C ASP A 909 -1.35 18.63 -26.92
N GLY A 910 -1.79 19.44 -25.98
CA GLY A 910 -2.75 20.54 -26.23
C GLY A 910 -2.22 21.70 -27.08
N GLU A 911 -0.92 21.70 -27.38
CA GLU A 911 -0.23 22.70 -28.22
C GLU A 911 0.22 22.11 -29.57
N ASP A 912 -0.33 20.95 -29.94
CA ASP A 912 0.03 20.19 -31.18
C ASP A 912 1.51 19.74 -31.20
N GLN A 913 2.17 19.60 -30.03
CA GLN A 913 3.55 19.10 -29.96
C GLN A 913 3.55 17.60 -29.76
N PRO A 914 4.47 16.84 -30.42
CA PRO A 914 4.61 15.42 -30.25
C PRO A 914 4.89 15.07 -28.76
N THR A 915 4.04 14.25 -28.14
CA THR A 915 4.21 13.80 -26.78
C THR A 915 4.27 12.27 -26.67
N ALA A 916 4.60 11.75 -25.47
CA ALA A 916 4.54 10.31 -25.21
C ALA A 916 3.10 9.83 -25.15
N ALA A 917 2.92 8.52 -25.30
CA ALA A 917 1.66 7.86 -25.03
C ALA A 917 1.58 7.43 -23.56
N ASP A 918 0.41 7.62 -22.97
CA ASP A 918 -0.06 6.99 -21.75
C ASP A 918 -1.05 5.89 -22.17
N VAL A 919 -0.72 4.63 -21.89
CA VAL A 919 -1.43 3.45 -22.38
C VAL A 919 -1.85 2.56 -21.21
N GLU A 920 -3.16 2.34 -21.08
CA GLU A 920 -3.69 1.32 -20.18
C GLU A 920 -3.73 -0.04 -20.92
N PHE A 921 -3.23 -1.06 -20.23
CA PHE A 921 -3.13 -2.41 -20.80
C PHE A 921 -3.56 -3.49 -19.79
N ALA A 922 -3.83 -4.68 -20.31
CA ALA A 922 -4.05 -5.88 -19.52
C ALA A 922 -3.39 -7.11 -20.16
N PHE A 923 -3.18 -8.16 -19.35
CA PHE A 923 -2.77 -9.47 -19.81
C PHE A 923 -3.79 -10.54 -19.39
N VAL A 924 -4.06 -11.46 -20.33
CA VAL A 924 -4.87 -12.65 -20.11
C VAL A 924 -4.18 -13.81 -20.80
N GLY A 925 -3.79 -14.85 -20.06
CA GLY A 925 -3.06 -15.98 -20.60
C GLY A 925 -1.75 -15.59 -21.30
N GLY A 926 -1.06 -14.56 -20.82
CA GLY A 926 0.17 -14.03 -21.41
C GLY A 926 -0.01 -13.22 -22.70
N LYS A 927 -1.26 -12.93 -23.12
CA LYS A 927 -1.57 -12.10 -24.29
C LYS A 927 -1.90 -10.66 -23.88
N LEU A 928 -1.30 -9.69 -24.58
CA LEU A 928 -1.52 -8.26 -24.37
C LEU A 928 -2.90 -7.83 -24.89
N TYR A 929 -3.59 -7.00 -24.10
CA TYR A 929 -4.80 -6.26 -24.44
C TYR A 929 -4.61 -4.77 -24.17
N LEU A 930 -5.00 -3.92 -25.12
CA LEU A 930 -4.94 -2.47 -25.01
C LEU A 930 -6.33 -1.95 -24.61
N LEU A 931 -6.40 -1.19 -23.53
CA LEU A 931 -7.65 -0.74 -22.93
C LEU A 931 -7.91 0.75 -23.16
N GLN A 932 -6.85 1.55 -23.27
CA GLN A 932 -6.93 3.00 -23.50
C GLN A 932 -5.59 3.54 -23.97
N ILE A 933 -5.61 4.61 -24.77
CA ILE A 933 -4.44 5.41 -25.13
C ILE A 933 -4.77 6.89 -25.10
N ARG A 934 -3.88 7.71 -24.51
CA ARG A 934 -4.00 9.16 -24.47
C ARG A 934 -2.64 9.84 -24.52
N PRO A 935 -2.56 11.15 -24.85
CA PRO A 935 -1.33 11.91 -24.71
C PRO A 935 -0.87 11.92 -23.26
N PHE A 936 0.42 11.69 -23.06
CA PHE A 936 1.04 11.95 -21.78
C PHE A 936 1.39 13.43 -21.70
N ASN A 937 0.58 14.18 -20.94
CA ASN A 937 0.76 15.61 -20.80
C ASN A 937 1.58 15.94 -19.56
N GLU A 938 2.55 16.83 -19.70
CA GLU A 938 3.26 17.45 -18.60
C GLU A 938 3.01 18.97 -18.62
N SER A 939 2.79 19.54 -17.44
CA SER A 939 2.57 20.99 -17.34
C SER A 939 3.81 21.78 -17.79
N ALA A 940 3.62 22.67 -18.75
CA ALA A 940 4.66 23.61 -19.16
C ALA A 940 5.10 24.53 -18.00
N ARG A 941 4.19 24.84 -17.07
CA ARG A 941 4.42 25.73 -15.92
C ARG A 941 5.61 25.29 -15.05
N ALA A 942 5.73 23.99 -14.75
CA ALA A 942 6.85 23.48 -13.97
C ALA A 942 8.16 23.52 -14.78
N ARG A 943 8.08 23.22 -16.09
CA ARG A 943 9.21 23.19 -17.00
C ARG A 943 9.79 24.58 -17.26
N GLU A 944 8.95 25.61 -17.33
CA GLU A 944 9.32 26.98 -17.69
C GLU A 944 9.66 27.86 -16.49
N ASN A 945 9.48 27.36 -15.27
CA ASN A 945 9.82 28.11 -14.05
C ASN A 945 11.33 28.31 -13.94
N LEU A 946 11.74 29.58 -13.97
CA LEU A 946 13.18 29.96 -13.95
C LEU A 946 13.90 29.52 -12.70
N TYR A 947 13.23 29.54 -11.54
CA TYR A 947 13.84 29.11 -10.28
C TYR A 947 14.16 27.61 -10.30
N LEU A 948 13.18 26.79 -10.73
CA LEU A 948 13.38 25.34 -10.86
C LEU A 948 14.45 25.01 -11.89
N GLN A 949 14.45 25.69 -13.04
CA GLN A 949 15.52 25.52 -14.05
C GLN A 949 16.92 25.84 -13.50
N GLN A 950 17.05 26.88 -12.67
CA GLN A 950 18.34 27.27 -12.09
C GLN A 950 18.89 26.21 -11.11
N ILE A 951 18.02 25.66 -10.23
CA ILE A 951 18.45 24.62 -9.30
C ILE A 951 18.80 23.33 -10.04
N ASP A 952 18.04 22.96 -11.07
CA ASP A 952 18.28 21.76 -11.88
C ASP A 952 19.56 21.88 -12.72
N GLN A 953 19.83 23.05 -13.32
CA GLN A 953 21.03 23.27 -14.13
C GLN A 953 22.31 23.21 -13.29
N GLY A 954 22.29 23.82 -12.10
CA GLY A 954 23.41 23.79 -11.17
C GLY A 954 23.83 22.37 -10.77
N SER A 955 22.87 21.50 -10.58
CA SER A 955 23.10 20.09 -10.25
C SER A 955 23.63 19.30 -11.45
N ARG A 956 23.04 19.46 -12.64
CA ARG A 956 23.49 18.79 -13.88
C ARG A 956 24.92 19.10 -14.24
N ASP A 957 25.33 20.36 -14.11
CA ASP A 957 26.68 20.79 -14.45
C ASP A 957 27.73 20.13 -13.55
N ARG A 958 27.41 19.89 -12.27
CA ARG A 958 28.30 19.20 -11.32
C ARG A 958 28.31 17.69 -11.54
N LEU A 959 27.18 17.07 -11.82
CA LEU A 959 27.08 15.63 -12.06
C LEU A 959 27.92 15.20 -13.27
N ASN A 960 27.99 16.02 -14.33
CA ASN A 960 28.63 15.68 -15.62
C ASN A 960 30.16 15.80 -15.68
N GLY A 961 30.86 16.05 -14.60
CA GLY A 961 32.31 16.30 -14.73
C GLY A 961 33.18 15.87 -13.55
N ALA A 962 32.62 15.31 -12.52
CA ALA A 962 33.30 14.95 -11.29
C ALA A 962 33.32 13.42 -11.05
N SER A 963 34.33 12.94 -10.35
CA SER A 963 34.41 11.58 -9.79
C SER A 963 34.47 11.62 -8.27
N VAL A 964 34.11 10.52 -7.63
CA VAL A 964 34.06 10.39 -6.19
C VAL A 964 35.08 9.36 -5.73
N ARG A 965 35.96 9.72 -4.80
CA ARG A 965 36.91 8.77 -4.24
C ARG A 965 36.30 7.97 -3.12
N MET A 966 36.19 6.67 -3.33
CA MET A 966 35.54 5.78 -2.39
C MET A 966 36.35 5.50 -1.12
N ASN A 967 37.67 5.73 -1.14
CA ASN A 967 38.56 5.57 0.02
C ASN A 967 38.61 6.82 0.94
N GLU A 968 37.83 7.84 0.65
CA GLU A 968 37.74 9.04 1.49
C GLU A 968 36.50 8.98 2.39
N VAL A 969 36.57 9.64 3.54
CA VAL A 969 35.43 9.82 4.45
C VAL A 969 34.47 10.83 3.84
N PRO A 970 33.13 10.58 3.86
CA PRO A 970 32.15 11.57 3.42
C PRO A 970 32.27 12.89 4.17
N ALA A 971 31.99 13.99 3.49
CA ALA A 971 31.91 15.30 4.15
C ALA A 971 30.80 15.26 5.23
N PRO A 972 30.97 15.93 6.38
CA PRO A 972 30.02 15.93 7.48
C PRO A 972 28.70 16.66 7.13
#